data_0af028c8d9d879140fede40a9d1f7834
#
_entry.id   0af028c8d9d879140fede40a9d1f7834
#
_cell.length_a   1.000
_cell.length_b   1.000
_cell.length_c   1.000
_cell.angle_alpha   90.00
_cell.angle_beta   90.00
_cell.angle_gamma   90.00
#
_symmetry.space_group_name_H-M   'P 1'
#
loop_
_entity.id
_entity.type
_entity.pdbx_description
1 polymer ?
#
loop_
_entity_poly.entity_id
_entity_poly.type
_entity_poly.pdbx_seq_one_letter_code
_entity_poly.pdbx_strand_id
1 'polypeptide(L)'
;MSDMDPLYQLMQSSAQDMSEASVQLKQMMTGDINTDVNIPGYGAMPAFAKQVKNRVGEMLFIYPNGPAAQQAIDEGRLPNNWTIYVQGDDSALAYVYSNNNGTLTPVLLSNGQIKKIPTQQAYEDLSARVTVVYDFLMKGNFGYYKGTGRYTPIAIDTNDKMLLGYDATLQAMIGAGIMTKAKVEAIVNDALSLWQSSLGIGTYIGSGDVVPVIIDLSYRVLLGYKQSTGQFIGAFSASASTAAVRTPATPLATNLKPIATAVNIVLGYGQSLSVGATATTILSTTQPYSNLTFASGPRAYQNNYSAQGPLVEDNRSPAPDGGTNRGETFCSGTANYALTLAATENGVDPASHVIFAHTAGKGGTKIADLVKGSTWYNTQFLGHINGANALNPGAAVHVIPWAQGETDLDQSPPTTYAAYRGMLEQFQVDAEADIKAVSGQTSPVHVLSYQTSYKARTSSNIALAQLDLCQKNPKFHLTTPCYHLPFYTDGTHLTNVGYKWLGAYMGRAYKALMFDGVNPQFINPVSATLRGTTLTVKFKVPWLPLKLDRTTLAPTTDNGFKVVDANGAVAITGMAVDNDTVQITLAAAPTGTTTVRYGLDYLGTGLNIVNGGSGNLRDSDPTTIKIANVDRPLYSVCPHFQLNVIRVGE
;
A
#
# COMPACT_ATOMS: atom_id res chain seq x y z
N MET A 1 47.70 -34.06 -21.15
CA MET A 1 47.27 -32.62 -21.18
C MET A 1 46.83 -32.16 -22.56
N SER A 2 46.73 -33.03 -23.57
CA SER A 2 46.34 -32.66 -24.95
C SER A 2 44.85 -32.85 -25.28
N ASP A 3 44.06 -33.43 -24.39
CA ASP A 3 42.65 -33.74 -24.65
C ASP A 3 41.64 -32.80 -23.98
N MET A 4 42.13 -31.81 -23.25
CA MET A 4 41.26 -30.79 -22.59
C MET A 4 40.98 -29.55 -23.46
N ASP A 5 41.78 -29.31 -24.48
CA ASP A 5 41.69 -28.11 -25.31
C ASP A 5 40.44 -28.06 -26.20
N PRO A 6 39.98 -29.13 -26.86
CA PRO A 6 38.76 -29.12 -27.65
C PRO A 6 37.49 -28.96 -26.80
N LEU A 7 37.47 -29.53 -25.60
CA LEU A 7 36.33 -29.42 -24.67
C LEU A 7 36.24 -28.03 -24.08
N TYR A 8 37.38 -27.39 -23.79
CA TYR A 8 37.47 -26.04 -23.31
C TYR A 8 37.02 -25.01 -24.38
N GLN A 9 37.44 -25.23 -25.64
CA GLN A 9 37.00 -24.43 -26.79
C GLN A 9 35.48 -24.57 -27.03
N LEU A 10 34.94 -25.79 -26.92
CA LEU A 10 33.50 -26.05 -27.02
C LEU A 10 32.71 -25.39 -25.86
N MET A 11 33.25 -25.41 -24.65
CA MET A 11 32.64 -24.73 -23.50
C MET A 11 32.70 -23.21 -23.65
N GLN A 12 33.77 -22.64 -24.20
CA GLN A 12 33.88 -21.22 -24.48
C GLN A 12 32.89 -20.76 -25.58
N SER A 13 32.79 -21.51 -26.68
CA SER A 13 31.83 -21.18 -27.75
C SER A 13 30.40 -21.31 -27.26
N SER A 14 30.09 -22.36 -26.50
CA SER A 14 28.77 -22.52 -25.88
C SER A 14 28.44 -21.41 -24.85
N ALA A 15 29.46 -20.93 -24.11
CA ALA A 15 29.29 -19.80 -23.17
C ALA A 15 29.10 -18.46 -23.91
N GLN A 16 29.74 -18.30 -25.07
CA GLN A 16 29.59 -17.12 -25.92
C GLN A 16 28.23 -17.11 -26.60
N ASP A 17 27.79 -18.25 -27.15
CA ASP A 17 26.44 -18.42 -27.73
C ASP A 17 25.34 -18.17 -26.69
N MET A 18 25.55 -18.66 -25.44
CA MET A 18 24.63 -18.38 -24.34
C MET A 18 24.64 -16.89 -23.89
N SER A 19 25.80 -16.24 -23.98
CA SER A 19 25.93 -14.82 -23.68
C SER A 19 25.18 -13.97 -24.72
N GLU A 20 25.30 -14.28 -25.99
CA GLU A 20 24.60 -13.59 -27.08
C GLU A 20 23.11 -13.87 -27.03
N ALA A 21 22.68 -15.10 -26.79
CA ALA A 21 21.27 -15.45 -26.58
C ALA A 21 20.68 -14.75 -25.34
N SER A 22 21.47 -14.62 -24.27
CA SER A 22 21.06 -13.88 -23.07
C SER A 22 20.88 -12.39 -23.35
N VAL A 23 21.77 -11.77 -24.13
CA VAL A 23 21.65 -10.35 -24.53
C VAL A 23 20.43 -10.13 -25.41
N GLN A 24 20.18 -11.03 -26.37
CA GLN A 24 19.03 -10.96 -27.27
C GLN A 24 17.71 -11.21 -26.52
N LEU A 25 17.68 -12.16 -25.61
CA LEU A 25 16.54 -12.41 -24.75
C LEU A 25 16.27 -11.19 -23.84
N LYS A 26 17.33 -10.58 -23.32
CA LYS A 26 17.23 -9.32 -22.57
C LYS A 26 16.62 -8.21 -23.43
N GLN A 27 17.12 -8.01 -24.65
CA GLN A 27 16.57 -7.03 -25.58
C GLN A 27 15.12 -7.35 -25.96
N MET A 28 14.77 -8.63 -26.13
CA MET A 28 13.41 -9.06 -26.40
C MET A 28 12.46 -8.76 -25.22
N MET A 29 12.93 -8.93 -23.98
CA MET A 29 12.15 -8.68 -22.76
C MET A 29 12.12 -7.21 -22.35
N THR A 30 13.22 -6.45 -22.58
CA THR A 30 13.38 -5.06 -22.15
C THR A 30 13.31 -4.04 -23.30
N GLY A 31 13.20 -4.51 -24.55
CA GLY A 31 13.02 -3.65 -25.71
C GLY A 31 11.73 -2.82 -25.60
N ASP A 32 11.78 -1.59 -26.12
CA ASP A 32 10.62 -0.73 -26.08
C ASP A 32 9.50 -1.23 -27.00
N ILE A 33 8.35 -0.57 -26.92
CA ILE A 33 7.13 -0.91 -27.64
C ILE A 33 7.23 -0.81 -29.19
N ASN A 34 8.36 -0.36 -29.72
CA ASN A 34 8.62 -0.23 -31.14
C ASN A 34 9.77 -1.11 -31.62
N THR A 35 10.45 -1.80 -30.72
CA THR A 35 11.68 -2.56 -30.99
C THR A 35 11.38 -3.93 -31.61
N ASP A 36 12.09 -4.27 -32.68
CA ASP A 36 12.23 -5.65 -33.19
C ASP A 36 13.64 -6.15 -32.85
N VAL A 37 13.72 -7.38 -32.37
CA VAL A 37 14.98 -8.04 -31.97
C VAL A 37 15.30 -9.12 -33.01
N ASN A 38 16.51 -9.09 -33.57
CA ASN A 38 16.93 -10.11 -34.54
C ASN A 38 17.41 -11.35 -33.78
N ILE A 39 16.72 -12.47 -33.96
CA ILE A 39 17.06 -13.74 -33.30
C ILE A 39 17.67 -14.67 -34.34
N PRO A 40 18.91 -15.20 -34.12
CA PRO A 40 19.54 -16.13 -35.03
C PRO A 40 18.64 -17.33 -35.35
N GLY A 41 18.44 -17.61 -36.64
CA GLY A 41 17.55 -18.68 -37.12
C GLY A 41 16.06 -18.34 -37.23
N TYR A 42 15.61 -17.20 -36.67
CA TYR A 42 14.18 -16.79 -36.68
C TYR A 42 13.95 -15.39 -37.26
N GLY A 43 15.02 -14.64 -37.54
CA GLY A 43 14.91 -13.28 -38.09
C GLY A 43 14.45 -12.23 -37.06
N ALA A 44 13.95 -11.12 -37.56
CA ALA A 44 13.46 -10.02 -36.71
C ALA A 44 12.13 -10.40 -36.06
N MET A 45 12.11 -10.44 -34.72
CA MET A 45 10.91 -10.68 -33.92
C MET A 45 10.59 -9.45 -33.07
N PRO A 46 9.31 -9.08 -32.93
CA PRO A 46 8.93 -7.97 -32.06
C PRO A 46 9.36 -8.23 -30.62
N ALA A 47 9.95 -7.25 -29.95
CA ALA A 47 10.18 -7.32 -28.50
C ALA A 47 8.87 -7.59 -27.76
N PHE A 48 8.94 -8.23 -26.61
CA PHE A 48 7.77 -8.64 -25.84
C PHE A 48 6.81 -7.46 -25.58
N ALA A 49 7.37 -6.29 -25.25
CA ALA A 49 6.57 -5.07 -25.09
C ALA A 49 5.81 -4.68 -26.37
N LYS A 50 6.41 -4.87 -27.56
CA LYS A 50 5.77 -4.62 -28.86
C LYS A 50 4.70 -5.67 -29.16
N GLN A 51 4.93 -6.94 -28.83
CA GLN A 51 3.94 -8.00 -28.95
C GLN A 51 2.75 -7.76 -28.02
N VAL A 52 3.00 -7.38 -26.77
CA VAL A 52 1.98 -7.01 -25.78
C VAL A 52 1.21 -5.78 -26.27
N LYS A 53 1.90 -4.73 -26.73
CA LYS A 53 1.27 -3.52 -27.31
C LYS A 53 0.34 -3.87 -28.46
N ASN A 54 0.79 -4.70 -29.39
CA ASN A 54 0.00 -5.08 -30.54
C ASN A 54 -1.27 -5.86 -30.15
N ARG A 55 -1.14 -6.83 -29.21
CA ARG A 55 -2.28 -7.60 -28.70
C ARG A 55 -3.17 -6.80 -27.75
N VAL A 56 -2.57 -6.01 -26.88
CA VAL A 56 -3.30 -5.16 -25.91
C VAL A 56 -3.93 -3.98 -26.61
N GLY A 57 -3.30 -3.40 -27.65
CA GLY A 57 -3.89 -2.36 -28.46
C GLY A 57 -5.22 -2.77 -29.09
N GLU A 58 -5.34 -4.03 -29.50
CA GLU A 58 -6.58 -4.61 -30.03
C GLU A 58 -7.62 -4.90 -28.93
N MET A 59 -7.16 -5.30 -27.75
CA MET A 59 -8.01 -5.52 -26.58
C MET A 59 -8.58 -4.21 -26.00
N LEU A 60 -7.91 -3.08 -26.27
CA LEU A 60 -8.26 -1.74 -25.81
C LEU A 60 -9.04 -0.93 -26.84
N PHE A 61 -9.33 -1.51 -27.99
CA PHE A 61 -9.88 -0.76 -29.08
C PHE A 61 -11.41 -0.76 -29.05
N ILE A 62 -12.00 0.43 -29.12
CA ILE A 62 -13.40 0.56 -29.48
C ILE A 62 -13.44 0.58 -31.01
N TYR A 63 -13.93 -0.48 -31.62
CA TYR A 63 -13.94 -0.64 -33.07
C TYR A 63 -14.86 0.40 -33.70
N PRO A 64 -14.46 1.02 -34.81
CA PRO A 64 -15.25 2.08 -35.45
C PRO A 64 -16.59 1.59 -35.99
N ASN A 65 -16.70 0.30 -36.32
CA ASN A 65 -17.93 -0.33 -36.82
C ASN A 65 -17.89 -1.86 -36.63
N GLY A 66 -19.02 -2.51 -36.82
CA GLY A 66 -19.15 -3.97 -36.72
C GLY A 66 -18.25 -4.74 -37.69
N PRO A 67 -18.16 -4.38 -39.01
CA PRO A 67 -17.25 -5.04 -39.93
C PRO A 67 -15.78 -5.04 -39.49
N ALA A 68 -15.25 -3.93 -38.95
CA ALA A 68 -13.89 -3.87 -38.43
C ALA A 68 -13.67 -4.79 -37.22
N ALA A 69 -14.68 -4.92 -36.37
CA ALA A 69 -14.65 -5.85 -35.25
C ALA A 69 -14.71 -7.31 -35.70
N GLN A 70 -15.55 -7.63 -36.71
CA GLN A 70 -15.63 -8.98 -37.29
C GLN A 70 -14.31 -9.35 -37.97
N GLN A 71 -13.71 -8.44 -38.74
CA GLN A 71 -12.40 -8.67 -39.34
C GLN A 71 -11.33 -9.01 -38.28
N ALA A 72 -11.33 -8.34 -37.14
CA ALA A 72 -10.41 -8.64 -36.05
C ALA A 72 -10.63 -10.05 -35.44
N ILE A 73 -11.89 -10.54 -35.46
CA ILE A 73 -12.23 -11.91 -35.08
C ILE A 73 -11.72 -12.91 -36.14
N ASP A 74 -11.95 -12.65 -37.41
CA ASP A 74 -11.56 -13.53 -38.53
C ASP A 74 -10.04 -13.68 -38.62
N GLU A 75 -9.30 -12.63 -38.28
CA GLU A 75 -7.84 -12.62 -38.19
C GLU A 75 -7.30 -13.25 -36.88
N GLY A 76 -8.16 -13.79 -36.02
CA GLY A 76 -7.79 -14.44 -34.76
C GLY A 76 -7.26 -13.52 -33.69
N ARG A 77 -7.49 -12.20 -33.80
CA ARG A 77 -7.01 -11.18 -32.87
C ARG A 77 -7.84 -11.08 -31.58
N LEU A 78 -9.11 -11.46 -31.65
CA LEU A 78 -10.07 -11.41 -30.55
C LEU A 78 -10.50 -12.82 -30.12
N PRO A 79 -10.22 -13.23 -28.87
CA PRO A 79 -10.56 -14.55 -28.36
C PRO A 79 -12.07 -14.82 -28.35
N ASN A 80 -12.45 -16.11 -28.38
CA ASN A 80 -13.83 -16.53 -28.18
C ASN A 80 -14.38 -16.10 -26.82
N ASN A 81 -15.65 -15.75 -26.75
CA ASN A 81 -16.35 -15.21 -25.58
C ASN A 81 -15.80 -13.85 -25.08
N TRP A 82 -15.02 -13.13 -25.91
CA TRP A 82 -14.50 -11.82 -25.57
C TRP A 82 -15.57 -10.74 -25.74
N THR A 83 -15.65 -9.81 -24.76
CA THR A 83 -16.51 -8.64 -24.88
C THR A 83 -15.83 -7.58 -25.76
N ILE A 84 -16.53 -7.12 -26.78
CA ILE A 84 -16.03 -6.21 -27.81
C ILE A 84 -16.89 -4.96 -27.79
N TYR A 85 -16.26 -3.80 -27.89
CA TYR A 85 -16.94 -2.52 -27.94
C TYR A 85 -16.87 -1.95 -29.36
N VAL A 86 -18.00 -1.55 -29.88
CA VAL A 86 -18.12 -0.95 -31.21
C VAL A 86 -18.71 0.44 -31.06
N GLN A 87 -18.17 1.43 -31.77
CA GLN A 87 -18.65 2.82 -31.74
C GLN A 87 -20.14 2.85 -32.10
N GLY A 88 -20.92 3.52 -31.28
CA GLY A 88 -22.35 3.73 -31.53
C GLY A 88 -22.61 4.87 -32.52
N ASP A 89 -23.87 5.07 -32.86
CA ASP A 89 -24.33 6.19 -33.71
C ASP A 89 -24.06 7.55 -33.02
N ASP A 90 -23.99 7.54 -31.70
CA ASP A 90 -23.55 8.66 -30.88
C ASP A 90 -22.12 8.37 -30.35
N SER A 91 -21.19 9.28 -30.54
CA SER A 91 -19.81 9.16 -30.10
C SER A 91 -19.67 8.99 -28.57
N ALA A 92 -20.69 9.36 -27.81
CA ALA A 92 -20.76 9.18 -26.37
C ALA A 92 -21.16 7.75 -25.94
N LEU A 93 -21.59 6.90 -26.86
CA LEU A 93 -22.08 5.55 -26.60
C LEU A 93 -21.31 4.50 -27.40
N ALA A 94 -21.01 3.36 -26.76
CA ALA A 94 -20.48 2.17 -27.39
C ALA A 94 -21.50 1.02 -27.30
N TYR A 95 -21.67 0.29 -28.42
CA TYR A 95 -22.43 -0.95 -28.46
C TYR A 95 -21.59 -2.11 -27.93
N VAL A 96 -22.21 -3.01 -27.19
CA VAL A 96 -21.54 -4.18 -26.58
C VAL A 96 -21.83 -5.42 -27.42
N TYR A 97 -20.77 -6.07 -27.86
CA TYR A 97 -20.80 -7.35 -28.62
C TYR A 97 -19.95 -8.40 -27.91
N SER A 98 -20.04 -9.63 -28.36
CA SER A 98 -19.14 -10.72 -27.98
C SER A 98 -18.68 -11.48 -29.23
N ASN A 99 -17.46 -12.05 -29.16
CA ASN A 99 -17.05 -13.06 -30.11
C ASN A 99 -17.70 -14.40 -29.70
N ASN A 100 -18.64 -14.88 -30.51
CA ASN A 100 -19.28 -16.17 -30.29
C ASN A 100 -18.85 -17.14 -31.37
N ASN A 101 -17.85 -17.96 -31.10
CA ASN A 101 -17.28 -18.96 -32.00
C ASN A 101 -16.94 -18.41 -33.41
N GLY A 102 -16.24 -17.29 -33.45
CA GLY A 102 -15.83 -16.66 -34.72
C GLY A 102 -16.84 -15.65 -35.26
N THR A 103 -17.95 -15.39 -34.59
CA THR A 103 -18.99 -14.48 -35.07
C THR A 103 -19.21 -13.35 -34.09
N LEU A 104 -19.18 -12.10 -34.57
CA LEU A 104 -19.52 -10.91 -33.79
C LEU A 104 -21.01 -10.92 -33.46
N THR A 105 -21.35 -11.16 -32.21
CA THR A 105 -22.73 -11.30 -31.75
C THR A 105 -23.09 -10.17 -30.78
N PRO A 106 -24.20 -9.43 -31.01
CA PRO A 106 -24.60 -8.36 -30.11
C PRO A 106 -25.05 -8.91 -28.74
N VAL A 107 -24.68 -8.23 -27.68
CA VAL A 107 -25.20 -8.49 -26.34
C VAL A 107 -26.53 -7.75 -26.22
N LEU A 108 -27.61 -8.50 -26.02
CA LEU A 108 -28.95 -7.93 -25.93
C LEU A 108 -29.41 -7.70 -24.51
N LEU A 109 -30.19 -6.66 -24.30
CA LEU A 109 -30.98 -6.43 -23.10
C LEU A 109 -32.23 -7.30 -23.12
N SER A 110 -32.93 -7.43 -22.00
CA SER A 110 -34.17 -8.19 -21.86
C SER A 110 -35.31 -7.74 -22.80
N ASN A 111 -35.24 -6.52 -23.30
CA ASN A 111 -36.19 -5.95 -24.29
C ASN A 111 -35.76 -6.17 -25.73
N GLY A 112 -34.70 -6.96 -26.00
CA GLY A 112 -34.19 -7.26 -27.33
C GLY A 112 -33.32 -6.18 -27.98
N GLN A 113 -33.06 -5.06 -27.30
CA GLN A 113 -32.18 -4.02 -27.81
C GLN A 113 -30.70 -4.36 -27.52
N ILE A 114 -29.78 -3.92 -28.39
CA ILE A 114 -28.35 -4.08 -28.19
C ILE A 114 -27.92 -3.26 -26.93
N LYS A 115 -27.18 -3.88 -26.04
CA LYS A 115 -26.65 -3.21 -24.84
C LYS A 115 -25.73 -2.07 -25.27
N LYS A 116 -25.97 -0.88 -24.72
CA LYS A 116 -25.15 0.31 -24.90
C LYS A 116 -24.57 0.73 -23.57
N ILE A 117 -23.34 1.23 -23.59
CA ILE A 117 -22.70 1.83 -22.42
C ILE A 117 -22.05 3.16 -22.81
N PRO A 118 -21.83 4.11 -21.87
CA PRO A 118 -21.05 5.30 -22.14
C PRO A 118 -19.66 4.93 -22.67
N THR A 119 -19.17 5.65 -23.66
CA THR A 119 -17.84 5.40 -24.25
C THR A 119 -16.74 5.52 -23.20
N GLN A 120 -16.87 6.46 -22.26
CA GLN A 120 -15.98 6.60 -21.11
C GLN A 120 -15.97 5.33 -20.24
N GLN A 121 -17.13 4.75 -19.98
CA GLN A 121 -17.26 3.48 -19.25
C GLN A 121 -16.58 2.33 -19.99
N ALA A 122 -16.70 2.28 -21.32
CA ALA A 122 -16.01 1.27 -22.13
C ALA A 122 -14.49 1.39 -22.04
N TYR A 123 -13.95 2.62 -22.05
CA TYR A 123 -12.52 2.86 -21.83
C TYR A 123 -12.06 2.48 -20.42
N GLU A 124 -12.87 2.74 -19.40
CA GLU A 124 -12.57 2.35 -18.02
C GLU A 124 -12.53 0.82 -17.85
N ASP A 125 -13.52 0.11 -18.42
CA ASP A 125 -13.57 -1.36 -18.44
C ASP A 125 -12.37 -1.97 -19.18
N LEU A 126 -11.97 -1.39 -20.31
CA LEU A 126 -10.80 -1.80 -21.08
C LEU A 126 -9.50 -1.51 -20.31
N SER A 127 -9.39 -0.35 -19.69
CA SER A 127 -8.25 0.04 -18.85
C SER A 127 -8.08 -0.89 -17.65
N ALA A 128 -9.19 -1.27 -16.99
CA ALA A 128 -9.16 -2.22 -15.89
C ALA A 128 -8.64 -3.60 -16.31
N ARG A 129 -9.01 -4.08 -17.49
CA ARG A 129 -8.51 -5.36 -18.05
C ARG A 129 -7.00 -5.30 -18.34
N VAL A 130 -6.51 -4.18 -18.87
CA VAL A 130 -5.07 -3.95 -19.09
C VAL A 130 -4.31 -3.92 -17.80
N THR A 131 -4.84 -3.26 -16.78
CA THR A 131 -4.21 -3.22 -15.46
C THR A 131 -4.03 -4.64 -14.90
N VAL A 132 -5.02 -5.53 -15.06
CA VAL A 132 -4.90 -6.94 -14.65
C VAL A 132 -3.82 -7.68 -15.45
N VAL A 133 -3.77 -7.51 -16.77
CA VAL A 133 -2.74 -8.14 -17.62
C VAL A 133 -1.37 -7.53 -17.35
N TYR A 134 -1.27 -6.22 -17.22
CA TYR A 134 -0.04 -5.51 -16.89
C TYR A 134 0.47 -5.91 -15.51
N ASP A 135 -0.40 -5.97 -14.51
CA ASP A 135 -0.06 -6.41 -13.17
C ASP A 135 0.39 -7.88 -13.14
N PHE A 136 -0.23 -8.74 -13.91
CA PHE A 136 0.19 -10.14 -14.07
C PHE A 136 1.56 -10.25 -14.74
N LEU A 137 1.83 -9.45 -15.79
CA LEU A 137 3.06 -9.51 -16.56
C LEU A 137 4.23 -8.75 -15.91
N MET A 138 3.96 -7.63 -15.22
CA MET A 138 5.00 -6.72 -14.74
C MET A 138 5.25 -6.79 -13.23
N LYS A 139 4.30 -7.31 -12.43
CA LYS A 139 4.47 -7.49 -10.98
C LYS A 139 4.81 -8.92 -10.57
N GLY A 140 4.73 -9.90 -11.50
CA GLY A 140 5.40 -11.17 -11.34
C GLY A 140 6.91 -10.91 -11.37
N ASN A 141 7.63 -11.29 -10.31
CA ASN A 141 9.08 -11.25 -10.30
C ASN A 141 9.63 -12.25 -11.32
N PHE A 142 9.74 -11.85 -12.58
CA PHE A 142 10.29 -12.68 -13.65
C PHE A 142 11.80 -12.46 -13.74
N GLY A 143 12.59 -13.49 -13.49
CA GLY A 143 14.03 -13.54 -13.68
C GLY A 143 14.41 -14.35 -14.92
N TYR A 144 15.69 -14.36 -15.31
CA TYR A 144 16.20 -15.15 -16.42
C TYR A 144 16.39 -16.61 -16.05
N TYR A 145 15.86 -17.51 -16.87
CA TYR A 145 16.15 -18.95 -16.77
C TYR A 145 17.27 -19.32 -17.73
N LYS A 146 18.36 -19.86 -17.20
CA LYS A 146 19.44 -20.46 -18.01
C LYS A 146 19.07 -21.91 -18.34
N GLY A 147 18.16 -22.08 -19.29
CA GLY A 147 17.69 -23.41 -19.71
C GLY A 147 18.62 -24.08 -20.70
N THR A 148 18.63 -25.41 -20.67
CA THR A 148 19.28 -26.24 -21.70
C THR A 148 18.32 -26.38 -22.87
N GLY A 149 18.43 -25.65 -23.93
CA GLY A 149 17.88 -25.77 -25.30
C GLY A 149 16.52 -26.45 -25.61
N ARG A 150 16.00 -27.27 -24.69
CA ARG A 150 14.74 -28.02 -24.88
C ARG A 150 13.50 -27.21 -24.46
N TYR A 151 13.64 -26.33 -23.47
CA TYR A 151 12.54 -25.57 -22.91
C TYR A 151 12.70 -24.09 -23.19
N THR A 152 11.65 -23.45 -23.70
CA THR A 152 11.57 -22.00 -23.79
C THR A 152 10.76 -21.51 -22.60
N PRO A 153 11.37 -20.87 -21.62
CA PRO A 153 10.64 -20.36 -20.46
C PRO A 153 9.74 -19.19 -20.87
N ILE A 154 8.52 -19.19 -20.33
CA ILE A 154 7.56 -18.10 -20.54
C ILE A 154 7.38 -17.32 -19.24
N ALA A 155 7.50 -18.00 -18.10
CA ALA A 155 7.50 -17.37 -16.78
C ALA A 155 8.49 -18.13 -15.88
N ILE A 156 9.32 -17.38 -15.17
CA ILE A 156 10.30 -17.89 -14.20
C ILE A 156 10.20 -17.08 -12.91
N ASP A 157 10.58 -17.66 -11.78
CA ASP A 157 10.66 -16.94 -10.51
C ASP A 157 11.99 -16.14 -10.39
N THR A 158 12.14 -15.39 -9.33
CA THR A 158 13.34 -14.58 -9.05
C THR A 158 14.62 -15.40 -8.83
N ASN A 159 14.50 -16.73 -8.74
CA ASN A 159 15.61 -17.66 -8.55
C ASN A 159 15.87 -18.51 -9.81
N ASP A 160 15.49 -18.02 -10.97
CA ASP A 160 15.67 -18.65 -12.27
C ASP A 160 14.91 -19.99 -12.44
N LYS A 161 13.85 -20.24 -11.67
CA LYS A 161 13.02 -21.44 -11.81
C LYS A 161 11.86 -21.21 -12.77
N MET A 162 11.72 -22.08 -13.76
CA MET A 162 10.65 -22.00 -14.74
C MET A 162 9.29 -22.33 -14.12
N LEU A 163 8.36 -21.37 -14.15
CA LEU A 163 6.97 -21.53 -13.71
C LEU A 163 6.05 -21.95 -14.86
N LEU A 164 6.33 -21.45 -16.05
CA LEU A 164 5.62 -21.77 -17.28
C LEU A 164 6.63 -21.73 -18.42
N GLY A 165 6.58 -22.68 -19.31
CA GLY A 165 7.47 -22.74 -20.47
C GLY A 165 6.87 -23.49 -21.62
N TYR A 166 7.53 -23.42 -22.76
CA TYR A 166 7.22 -24.20 -23.96
C TYR A 166 8.29 -25.28 -24.15
N ASP A 167 7.86 -26.54 -24.24
CA ASP A 167 8.72 -27.66 -24.56
C ASP A 167 8.75 -27.88 -26.07
N ALA A 168 9.85 -27.55 -26.71
CA ALA A 168 10.03 -27.68 -28.17
C ALA A 168 9.95 -29.11 -28.66
N THR A 169 10.31 -30.10 -27.84
CA THR A 169 10.28 -31.54 -28.20
C THR A 169 8.83 -32.06 -28.16
N LEU A 170 8.05 -31.60 -27.23
CA LEU A 170 6.63 -31.97 -27.07
C LEU A 170 5.68 -31.09 -27.86
N GLN A 171 6.16 -29.97 -28.41
CA GLN A 171 5.36 -28.92 -29.05
C GLN A 171 4.16 -28.49 -28.20
N ALA A 172 4.36 -28.36 -26.88
CA ALA A 172 3.31 -28.09 -25.93
C ALA A 172 3.74 -27.09 -24.86
N MET A 173 2.79 -26.30 -24.39
CA MET A 173 2.94 -25.49 -23.18
C MET A 173 3.03 -26.40 -21.97
N ILE A 174 4.03 -26.16 -21.13
CA ILE A 174 4.24 -26.87 -19.89
C ILE A 174 4.04 -25.90 -18.72
N GLY A 175 3.12 -26.23 -17.84
CA GLY A 175 2.76 -25.41 -16.67
C GLY A 175 1.51 -25.97 -15.99
N ALA A 176 1.18 -25.43 -14.84
CA ALA A 176 0.06 -25.91 -14.04
C ALA A 176 -1.27 -25.92 -14.83
N GLY A 177 -1.84 -27.09 -15.02
CA GLY A 177 -3.16 -27.30 -15.64
C GLY A 177 -3.19 -27.83 -17.10
N ILE A 178 -2.04 -28.00 -17.77
CA ILE A 178 -1.99 -28.37 -19.20
C ILE A 178 -1.40 -29.78 -19.45
N MET A 179 -1.02 -30.52 -18.41
CA MET A 179 -0.25 -31.76 -18.58
C MET A 179 -0.96 -33.05 -18.16
N THR A 180 -0.71 -34.13 -18.90
CA THR A 180 -1.05 -35.49 -18.46
C THR A 180 -0.06 -35.97 -17.40
N LYS A 181 -0.49 -36.89 -16.53
CA LYS A 181 0.33 -37.50 -15.45
C LYS A 181 1.72 -37.95 -15.95
N ALA A 182 1.80 -38.67 -17.07
CA ALA A 182 3.07 -39.18 -17.61
C ALA A 182 4.03 -38.07 -18.06
N LYS A 183 3.53 -36.93 -18.51
CA LYS A 183 4.36 -35.77 -18.91
C LYS A 183 4.92 -35.04 -17.69
N VAL A 184 4.14 -34.92 -16.60
CA VAL A 184 4.61 -34.36 -15.32
C VAL A 184 5.71 -35.22 -14.72
N GLU A 185 5.52 -36.55 -14.70
CA GLU A 185 6.51 -37.50 -14.17
C GLU A 185 7.82 -37.46 -14.93
N ALA A 186 7.79 -37.38 -16.28
CA ALA A 186 8.99 -37.29 -17.09
C ALA A 186 9.80 -36.00 -16.82
N ILE A 187 9.11 -34.86 -16.73
CA ILE A 187 9.74 -33.56 -16.48
C ILE A 187 10.30 -33.46 -15.06
N VAL A 188 9.58 -33.99 -14.08
CA VAL A 188 10.04 -34.02 -12.69
C VAL A 188 11.27 -34.92 -12.56
N ASN A 189 11.30 -36.07 -13.22
CA ASN A 189 12.44 -36.97 -13.19
C ASN A 189 13.67 -36.40 -13.93
N ASP A 190 13.46 -35.70 -15.05
CA ASP A 190 14.52 -34.98 -15.75
C ASP A 190 15.07 -33.82 -14.93
N ALA A 191 14.21 -33.04 -14.29
CA ALA A 191 14.59 -31.94 -13.41
C ALA A 191 15.30 -32.43 -12.16
N LEU A 192 14.88 -33.54 -11.57
CA LEU A 192 15.52 -34.17 -10.41
C LEU A 192 16.91 -34.73 -10.79
N SER A 193 17.07 -35.34 -11.96
CA SER A 193 18.36 -35.89 -12.40
C SER A 193 19.37 -34.78 -12.70
N LEU A 194 18.95 -33.67 -13.28
CA LEU A 194 19.77 -32.47 -13.51
C LEU A 194 20.16 -31.78 -12.20
N TRP A 195 19.25 -31.76 -11.25
CA TRP A 195 19.45 -31.15 -9.93
C TRP A 195 20.42 -31.97 -9.06
N GLN A 196 20.30 -33.28 -9.11
CA GLN A 196 21.21 -34.21 -8.43
C GLN A 196 22.66 -34.14 -8.97
N SER A 197 22.83 -33.85 -10.27
CA SER A 197 24.15 -33.79 -10.90
C SER A 197 24.86 -32.43 -10.71
N SER A 198 24.13 -31.34 -10.48
CA SER A 198 24.70 -29.98 -10.49
C SER A 198 25.02 -29.39 -9.12
N LEU A 199 24.40 -29.88 -8.02
CA LEU A 199 24.50 -29.23 -6.71
C LEU A 199 25.00 -30.11 -5.56
N GLY A 200 25.28 -31.41 -5.76
CA GLY A 200 25.80 -32.28 -4.70
C GLY A 200 24.90 -32.39 -3.46
N ILE A 201 23.59 -32.12 -3.58
CA ILE A 201 22.63 -32.09 -2.48
C ILE A 201 21.78 -33.37 -2.51
N GLY A 202 21.59 -33.95 -1.33
CA GLY A 202 20.91 -35.22 -1.14
C GLY A 202 19.45 -35.25 -1.61
N THR A 203 19.00 -36.47 -1.90
CA THR A 203 17.64 -36.79 -2.36
C THR A 203 16.57 -36.21 -1.47
N TYR A 204 15.65 -35.39 -2.03
CA TYR A 204 14.38 -35.08 -1.38
C TYR A 204 13.53 -36.35 -1.33
N ILE A 205 13.38 -36.92 -0.16
CA ILE A 205 12.47 -38.04 0.09
C ILE A 205 11.13 -37.44 0.52
N GLY A 206 10.28 -37.06 -0.46
CA GLY A 206 8.88 -36.74 -0.18
C GLY A 206 8.17 -37.96 0.41
N SER A 207 7.13 -37.76 1.20
CA SER A 207 6.23 -38.84 1.59
C SER A 207 5.58 -39.41 0.32
N GLY A 208 5.93 -40.59 -0.11
CA GLY A 208 5.70 -41.30 -1.37
C GLY A 208 4.45 -41.05 -2.24
N ASP A 209 3.50 -40.20 -1.83
CA ASP A 209 2.25 -39.93 -2.55
C ASP A 209 2.19 -38.50 -3.15
N VAL A 210 3.13 -37.62 -2.78
CA VAL A 210 3.17 -36.24 -3.29
C VAL A 210 4.47 -35.97 -4.04
N VAL A 211 4.36 -35.69 -5.34
CA VAL A 211 5.46 -35.23 -6.17
C VAL A 211 5.50 -33.70 -6.11
N PRO A 212 6.57 -33.09 -5.59
CA PRO A 212 6.67 -31.63 -5.56
C PRO A 212 6.83 -31.08 -6.98
N VAL A 213 6.06 -30.04 -7.30
CA VAL A 213 6.13 -29.33 -8.58
C VAL A 213 6.82 -27.97 -8.39
N ILE A 214 6.55 -27.31 -7.29
CA ILE A 214 7.20 -26.05 -6.87
C ILE A 214 7.57 -26.21 -5.40
N ILE A 215 8.81 -25.87 -5.06
CA ILE A 215 9.32 -25.83 -3.69
C ILE A 215 9.94 -24.46 -3.40
N ASP A 216 9.89 -24.00 -2.15
CA ASP A 216 10.60 -22.79 -1.73
C ASP A 216 12.06 -23.09 -1.34
N LEU A 217 12.83 -22.04 -1.03
CA LEU A 217 14.21 -22.13 -0.59
C LEU A 217 14.42 -22.94 0.71
N SER A 218 13.35 -23.24 1.42
CA SER A 218 13.36 -24.09 2.62
C SER A 218 12.87 -25.51 2.33
N TYR A 219 12.83 -25.90 1.04
CA TYR A 219 12.39 -27.22 0.56
C TYR A 219 10.92 -27.55 0.87
N ARG A 220 10.05 -26.57 1.09
CA ARG A 220 8.62 -26.79 1.30
C ARG A 220 7.91 -26.85 -0.03
N VAL A 221 7.04 -27.84 -0.21
CA VAL A 221 6.23 -27.98 -1.42
C VAL A 221 5.18 -26.87 -1.46
N LEU A 222 5.32 -25.94 -2.39
CA LEU A 222 4.33 -24.89 -2.67
C LEU A 222 3.23 -25.38 -3.60
N LEU A 223 3.58 -26.24 -4.54
CA LEU A 223 2.67 -26.97 -5.42
C LEU A 223 3.18 -28.39 -5.57
N GLY A 224 2.33 -29.36 -5.31
CA GLY A 224 2.64 -30.77 -5.47
C GLY A 224 1.54 -31.49 -6.26
N TYR A 225 1.87 -32.63 -6.82
CA TYR A 225 0.94 -33.55 -7.46
C TYR A 225 0.75 -34.78 -6.57
N LYS A 226 -0.48 -35.00 -6.11
CA LYS A 226 -0.82 -36.15 -5.29
C LYS A 226 -1.16 -37.33 -6.19
N GLN A 227 -0.31 -38.34 -6.19
CA GLN A 227 -0.40 -39.50 -7.09
C GLN A 227 -1.65 -40.35 -6.84
N SER A 228 -2.03 -40.53 -5.58
CA SER A 228 -3.20 -41.34 -5.20
C SER A 228 -4.54 -40.77 -5.66
N THR A 229 -4.66 -39.44 -5.79
CA THR A 229 -5.90 -38.77 -6.17
C THR A 229 -5.89 -38.18 -7.57
N GLY A 230 -4.71 -38.08 -8.22
CA GLY A 230 -4.56 -37.44 -9.52
C GLY A 230 -4.75 -35.93 -9.47
N GLN A 231 -4.66 -35.29 -8.31
CA GLN A 231 -4.93 -33.87 -8.12
C GLN A 231 -3.65 -33.10 -7.76
N PHE A 232 -3.58 -31.85 -8.22
CA PHE A 232 -2.60 -30.92 -7.71
C PHE A 232 -3.00 -30.46 -6.32
N ILE A 233 -2.05 -30.50 -5.38
CA ILE A 233 -2.17 -29.96 -4.04
C ILE A 233 -1.19 -28.82 -3.89
N GLY A 234 -1.69 -27.64 -3.56
CA GLY A 234 -0.87 -26.46 -3.33
C GLY A 234 -1.01 -25.97 -1.90
N ALA A 235 -0.18 -25.04 -1.52
CA ALA A 235 -0.27 -24.35 -0.23
C ALA A 235 -1.59 -23.58 -0.02
N PHE A 236 -2.55 -23.77 -0.92
CA PHE A 236 -3.91 -23.21 -0.85
C PHE A 236 -4.92 -24.12 -0.12
N SER A 237 -4.55 -25.32 0.29
CA SER A 237 -5.39 -26.12 1.18
C SER A 237 -5.03 -25.82 2.63
N ALA A 238 -5.91 -25.13 3.31
CA ALA A 238 -5.83 -24.82 4.71
C ALA A 238 -5.61 -26.07 5.57
N SER A 239 -4.52 -26.12 6.30
CA SER A 239 -4.39 -26.59 7.69
C SER A 239 -2.97 -27.03 8.00
N ALA A 240 -2.16 -26.15 8.53
CA ALA A 240 -1.22 -26.39 9.61
C ALA A 240 -0.62 -25.04 10.01
N SER A 241 -0.60 -24.76 11.28
CA SER A 241 0.00 -23.56 11.88
C SER A 241 1.50 -23.50 11.62
N THR A 242 1.89 -23.10 10.41
CA THR A 242 3.23 -22.61 10.14
C THR A 242 3.18 -21.11 10.38
N ALA A 243 4.15 -20.58 11.11
CA ALA A 243 4.27 -19.14 11.29
C ALA A 243 4.10 -18.45 9.94
N ALA A 244 3.02 -17.69 9.78
CA ALA A 244 2.70 -17.06 8.52
C ALA A 244 3.90 -16.21 8.07
N VAL A 245 4.35 -16.41 6.83
CA VAL A 245 5.46 -15.66 6.27
C VAL A 245 5.02 -14.20 6.21
N ARG A 246 5.76 -13.34 6.91
CA ARG A 246 5.51 -11.90 6.92
C ARG A 246 6.01 -11.33 5.60
N THR A 247 5.12 -10.75 4.83
CA THR A 247 5.48 -10.12 3.55
C THR A 247 5.01 -8.67 3.52
N PRO A 248 5.91 -7.72 3.15
CA PRO A 248 5.48 -6.36 2.88
C PRO A 248 4.62 -6.33 1.62
N ALA A 249 3.58 -5.51 1.62
CA ALA A 249 2.85 -5.22 0.40
C ALA A 249 3.74 -4.37 -0.53
N THR A 250 3.61 -4.56 -1.84
CA THR A 250 4.28 -3.69 -2.80
C THR A 250 3.61 -2.32 -2.80
N PRO A 251 4.30 -1.23 -2.40
CA PRO A 251 3.73 0.09 -2.38
C PRO A 251 3.47 0.60 -3.80
N LEU A 252 2.42 1.40 -3.97
CA LEU A 252 2.16 2.10 -5.22
C LEU A 252 3.08 3.32 -5.31
N ALA A 253 3.77 3.47 -6.45
CA ALA A 253 4.52 4.69 -6.75
C ALA A 253 3.61 5.91 -6.69
N THR A 254 4.11 7.02 -6.13
CA THR A 254 3.38 8.27 -6.14
C THR A 254 3.79 9.15 -7.31
N ASN A 255 2.81 9.65 -8.05
CA ASN A 255 3.02 10.69 -9.07
C ASN A 255 3.23 12.08 -8.44
N LEU A 256 3.05 12.18 -7.13
CA LEU A 256 3.15 13.41 -6.35
C LEU A 256 4.41 13.41 -5.45
N LYS A 257 5.49 12.77 -5.90
CA LYS A 257 6.75 12.75 -5.16
C LYS A 257 7.28 14.16 -4.96
N PRO A 258 7.55 14.59 -3.70
CA PRO A 258 8.22 15.87 -3.47
C PRO A 258 9.66 15.86 -3.99
N ILE A 259 10.17 17.04 -4.31
CA ILE A 259 11.55 17.24 -4.78
C ILE A 259 12.37 17.73 -3.59
N ALA A 260 13.35 16.94 -3.15
CA ALA A 260 14.24 17.30 -2.05
C ALA A 260 15.04 18.57 -2.37
N THR A 261 15.22 19.39 -1.34
CA THR A 261 16.03 20.64 -1.36
C THR A 261 17.16 20.52 -0.34
N ALA A 262 18.06 21.49 -0.28
CA ALA A 262 19.15 21.48 0.70
C ALA A 262 18.66 21.41 2.14
N VAL A 263 17.55 22.10 2.43
CA VAL A 263 16.81 21.98 3.69
C VAL A 263 15.36 21.65 3.37
N ASN A 264 14.82 20.62 4.00
CA ASN A 264 13.49 20.06 3.75
C ASN A 264 12.58 20.33 4.95
N ILE A 265 11.50 21.09 4.75
CA ILE A 265 10.68 21.56 5.87
C ILE A 265 9.54 20.58 6.17
N VAL A 266 9.40 20.27 7.46
CA VAL A 266 8.27 19.56 8.06
C VAL A 266 7.55 20.54 8.97
N LEU A 267 6.35 20.98 8.58
CA LEU A 267 5.55 21.96 9.32
C LEU A 267 4.36 21.27 10.01
N GLY A 268 4.52 20.92 11.28
CA GLY A 268 3.44 20.41 12.12
C GLY A 268 2.33 21.44 12.33
N TYR A 269 1.05 20.99 12.30
CA TYR A 269 -0.08 21.85 12.55
C TYR A 269 -1.24 21.10 13.21
N GLY A 270 -2.10 21.81 13.90
CA GLY A 270 -3.25 21.24 14.61
C GLY A 270 -3.50 21.89 15.96
N GLN A 271 -3.97 21.07 16.92
CA GLN A 271 -4.29 21.54 18.26
C GLN A 271 -3.27 21.09 19.32
N SER A 272 -3.68 20.87 20.55
CA SER A 272 -2.81 20.50 21.68
C SER A 272 -1.92 19.27 21.42
N LEU A 273 -2.40 18.31 20.62
CA LEU A 273 -1.61 17.13 20.23
C LEU A 273 -0.51 17.48 19.21
N SER A 274 -0.60 18.59 18.53
CA SER A 274 0.47 19.03 17.63
C SER A 274 1.60 19.79 18.36
N VAL A 275 1.36 20.24 19.59
CA VAL A 275 2.30 21.06 20.38
C VAL A 275 2.81 20.38 21.64
N GLY A 276 2.63 19.07 21.78
CA GLY A 276 3.20 18.28 22.88
C GLY A 276 2.57 18.57 24.24
N ALA A 277 1.24 18.79 24.29
CA ALA A 277 0.53 18.99 25.55
C ALA A 277 0.69 17.79 26.50
N THR A 278 0.95 18.04 27.77
CA THR A 278 1.19 17.07 28.86
C THR A 278 2.52 16.29 28.80
N ALA A 279 3.33 16.50 27.78
CA ALA A 279 4.58 15.76 27.55
C ALA A 279 5.82 16.48 28.14
N THR A 280 5.73 16.99 29.32
CA THR A 280 6.72 17.90 29.91
C THR A 280 8.09 17.28 30.25
N THR A 281 8.20 15.95 30.32
CA THR A 281 9.49 15.25 30.39
C THR A 281 10.03 15.07 28.99
N ILE A 282 11.09 15.79 28.63
CA ILE A 282 11.66 15.76 27.28
C ILE A 282 12.51 14.49 27.08
N LEU A 283 12.32 13.82 25.96
CA LEU A 283 13.10 12.67 25.52
C LEU A 283 14.15 13.05 24.48
N SER A 284 13.86 14.04 23.63
CA SER A 284 14.69 14.45 22.50
C SER A 284 15.54 15.66 22.88
N THR A 285 16.47 15.48 23.81
CA THR A 285 17.38 16.53 24.32
C THR A 285 18.64 16.70 23.48
N THR A 286 18.91 15.77 22.54
CA THR A 286 20.06 15.80 21.64
C THR A 286 19.62 15.52 20.22
N GLN A 287 20.33 16.08 19.25
CA GLN A 287 20.10 15.84 17.83
C GLN A 287 21.15 14.84 17.31
N PRO A 288 20.75 13.63 16.88
CA PRO A 288 21.67 12.61 16.38
C PRO A 288 22.15 12.86 14.94
N TYR A 289 21.47 13.74 14.20
CA TYR A 289 21.76 14.07 12.79
C TYR A 289 21.94 15.58 12.61
N SER A 290 21.79 16.08 11.38
CA SER A 290 21.88 17.51 11.06
C SER A 290 20.52 18.22 11.03
N ASN A 291 19.47 17.62 11.64
CA ASN A 291 18.14 18.21 11.61
C ASN A 291 18.06 19.50 12.42
N LEU A 292 17.27 20.43 11.94
CA LEU A 292 17.16 21.81 12.44
C LEU A 292 15.74 22.13 12.90
N THR A 293 15.67 23.18 13.72
CA THR A 293 14.44 23.88 14.10
C THR A 293 14.75 25.35 14.38
N PHE A 294 13.76 26.16 14.71
CA PHE A 294 14.02 27.52 15.19
C PHE A 294 14.85 27.49 16.48
N ALA A 295 15.74 28.46 16.66
CA ALA A 295 16.53 28.56 17.89
C ALA A 295 15.66 28.72 19.15
N SER A 296 14.43 29.21 18.99
CA SER A 296 13.39 29.27 20.03
C SER A 296 12.66 27.94 20.26
N GLY A 297 13.10 26.84 19.63
CA GLY A 297 12.50 25.50 19.72
C GLY A 297 11.42 25.23 18.65
N PRO A 298 10.92 23.99 18.58
CA PRO A 298 9.96 23.59 17.54
C PRO A 298 8.65 24.38 17.55
N ARG A 299 8.29 24.96 18.68
CA ARG A 299 7.08 25.79 18.89
C ARG A 299 7.40 27.29 18.87
N ALA A 300 8.17 27.74 17.89
CA ALA A 300 8.43 29.17 17.70
C ALA A 300 7.12 29.99 17.65
N TYR A 301 7.18 31.25 18.09
CA TYR A 301 6.01 32.10 18.18
C TYR A 301 6.39 33.59 18.03
N GLN A 302 5.53 34.40 17.37
CA GLN A 302 5.64 35.84 17.30
C GLN A 302 7.06 36.37 17.14
N ASN A 303 7.55 36.52 15.94
CA ASN A 303 8.87 37.08 15.63
C ASN A 303 10.12 36.29 16.15
N ASN A 304 9.93 35.17 16.84
CA ASN A 304 11.03 34.29 17.26
C ASN A 304 11.50 33.33 16.16
N TYR A 305 11.48 33.83 14.92
CA TYR A 305 11.86 33.08 13.73
C TYR A 305 13.23 33.50 13.17
N SER A 306 13.99 34.33 13.90
CA SER A 306 15.20 34.99 13.37
C SER A 306 16.47 34.14 13.38
N ALA A 307 16.46 32.99 14.03
CA ALA A 307 17.60 32.09 14.12
C ALA A 307 17.16 30.63 14.15
N GLN A 308 18.06 29.74 13.76
CA GLN A 308 17.88 28.29 13.78
C GLN A 308 18.97 27.60 14.61
N GLY A 309 18.67 26.38 15.03
CA GLY A 309 19.59 25.52 15.78
C GLY A 309 19.24 24.04 15.59
N PRO A 310 20.00 23.15 16.25
CA PRO A 310 19.70 21.72 16.23
C PRO A 310 18.25 21.43 16.67
N LEU A 311 17.58 20.49 16.00
CA LEU A 311 16.24 20.04 16.38
C LEU A 311 16.30 19.27 17.70
N VAL A 312 16.01 19.97 18.78
CA VAL A 312 15.79 19.40 20.11
C VAL A 312 14.45 19.89 20.65
N GLU A 313 13.81 19.07 21.44
CA GLU A 313 12.55 19.43 22.08
C GLU A 313 12.80 20.22 23.35
N ASP A 314 11.85 21.04 23.73
CA ASP A 314 11.93 21.89 24.92
C ASP A 314 10.66 21.77 25.80
N ASN A 315 10.78 22.13 27.04
CA ASN A 315 9.68 22.19 28.00
C ASN A 315 9.28 23.65 28.23
N ARG A 316 8.01 23.97 27.98
CA ARG A 316 7.51 25.35 28.10
C ARG A 316 6.26 25.47 28.94
N SER A 317 6.31 26.45 29.86
CA SER A 317 5.19 26.85 30.69
C SER A 317 5.37 28.31 31.12
N PRO A 318 4.59 29.28 30.63
CA PRO A 318 3.63 29.16 29.54
C PRO A 318 4.29 28.96 28.19
N ALA A 319 3.60 28.22 27.32
CA ALA A 319 4.01 28.04 25.92
C ALA A 319 3.41 29.14 25.02
N PRO A 320 3.92 29.33 23.81
CA PRO A 320 3.46 30.36 22.89
C PRO A 320 1.98 30.29 22.54
N ASP A 321 1.37 29.09 22.53
CA ASP A 321 -0.06 28.86 22.32
C ASP A 321 -0.94 29.12 23.55
N GLY A 322 -0.34 29.63 24.65
CA GLY A 322 -1.00 29.89 25.91
C GLY A 322 -1.08 28.68 26.84
N GLY A 323 -0.60 27.52 26.44
CA GLY A 323 -0.59 26.32 27.28
C GLY A 323 0.47 26.37 28.40
N THR A 324 0.24 25.64 29.47
CA THR A 324 1.15 25.63 30.64
C THR A 324 1.98 24.34 30.77
N ASN A 325 1.80 23.39 29.88
CA ASN A 325 2.37 22.04 30.01
C ASN A 325 2.80 21.46 28.65
N ARG A 326 3.53 22.25 27.84
CA ARG A 326 4.03 21.80 26.53
C ARG A 326 5.43 21.19 26.69
N GLY A 327 5.65 20.05 26.00
CA GLY A 327 6.90 19.30 26.07
C GLY A 327 7.23 18.59 24.75
N GLU A 328 7.61 17.33 24.81
CA GLU A 328 7.94 16.51 23.63
C GLU A 328 6.86 16.62 22.55
N THR A 329 7.24 17.00 21.33
CA THR A 329 6.35 16.99 20.16
C THR A 329 6.64 15.78 19.27
N PHE A 330 5.89 15.64 18.19
CA PHE A 330 6.22 14.65 17.15
C PHE A 330 7.36 15.11 16.22
N CYS A 331 7.84 16.36 16.28
CA CYS A 331 8.81 16.92 15.33
C CYS A 331 10.12 16.13 15.32
N SER A 332 10.74 15.92 16.47
CA SER A 332 11.98 15.15 16.59
C SER A 332 11.78 13.67 16.20
N GLY A 333 10.65 13.09 16.59
CA GLY A 333 10.28 11.72 16.18
C GLY A 333 10.16 11.59 14.67
N THR A 334 9.50 12.55 14.00
CA THR A 334 9.31 12.57 12.55
C THR A 334 10.64 12.69 11.82
N ALA A 335 11.41 13.71 12.12
CA ALA A 335 12.65 14.00 11.40
C ALA A 335 13.72 12.93 11.62
N ASN A 336 13.96 12.57 12.88
CA ASN A 336 15.05 11.64 13.20
C ASN A 336 14.74 10.23 12.74
N TYR A 337 13.48 9.76 12.89
CA TYR A 337 13.13 8.42 12.45
C TYR A 337 13.07 8.30 10.93
N ALA A 338 12.63 9.34 10.21
CA ALA A 338 12.69 9.36 8.76
C ALA A 338 14.11 9.11 8.24
N LEU A 339 15.10 9.80 8.83
CA LEU A 339 16.52 9.63 8.47
C LEU A 339 17.10 8.28 8.94
N THR A 340 16.70 7.80 10.11
CA THR A 340 17.09 6.45 10.56
C THR A 340 16.67 5.39 9.54
N LEU A 341 15.41 5.43 9.08
CA LEU A 341 14.90 4.50 8.07
C LEU A 341 15.59 4.70 6.72
N ALA A 342 15.75 5.94 6.25
CA ALA A 342 16.41 6.22 4.98
C ALA A 342 17.87 5.72 4.97
N ALA A 343 18.58 5.87 6.08
CA ALA A 343 19.93 5.35 6.22
C ALA A 343 19.96 3.81 6.18
N THR A 344 19.06 3.14 6.91
CA THR A 344 19.07 1.67 7.03
C THR A 344 18.50 0.96 5.81
N GLU A 345 17.50 1.53 5.15
CA GLU A 345 16.77 0.88 4.06
C GLU A 345 17.20 1.37 2.66
N ASN A 346 17.60 2.65 2.55
CA ASN A 346 17.97 3.25 1.27
C ASN A 346 19.48 3.55 1.17
N GLY A 347 20.26 3.35 2.24
CA GLY A 347 21.70 3.68 2.26
C GLY A 347 21.98 5.19 2.18
N VAL A 348 21.02 6.04 2.54
CA VAL A 348 21.17 7.51 2.53
C VAL A 348 22.05 7.93 3.68
N ASP A 349 23.04 8.78 3.40
CA ASP A 349 23.77 9.48 4.48
C ASP A 349 22.83 10.50 5.15
N PRO A 350 22.52 10.38 6.44
CA PRO A 350 21.67 11.31 7.14
C PRO A 350 22.13 12.77 7.09
N ALA A 351 23.43 13.01 6.91
CA ALA A 351 23.98 14.35 6.75
C ALA A 351 23.63 15.00 5.42
N SER A 352 23.29 14.21 4.40
CA SER A 352 22.95 14.69 3.06
C SER A 352 21.50 15.18 2.92
N HIS A 353 20.64 14.95 3.93
CA HIS A 353 19.23 15.33 3.90
C HIS A 353 18.81 16.01 5.20
N VAL A 354 18.94 17.32 5.25
CA VAL A 354 18.62 18.12 6.43
C VAL A 354 17.11 18.34 6.49
N ILE A 355 16.48 18.02 7.62
CA ILE A 355 15.07 18.29 7.89
C ILE A 355 14.96 19.46 8.88
N PHE A 356 14.22 20.50 8.50
CA PHE A 356 13.84 21.60 9.40
C PHE A 356 12.41 21.32 9.92
N ALA A 357 12.28 20.81 11.13
CA ALA A 357 10.99 20.41 11.69
C ALA A 357 10.53 21.36 12.80
N HIS A 358 9.29 21.82 12.68
CA HIS A 358 8.66 22.72 13.65
C HIS A 358 7.13 22.55 13.61
N THR A 359 6.42 23.16 14.58
CA THR A 359 4.97 23.08 14.69
C THR A 359 4.32 24.42 15.03
N ALA A 360 3.27 24.77 14.32
CA ALA A 360 2.51 26.02 14.48
C ALA A 360 1.13 25.81 15.13
N GLY A 361 0.90 24.70 15.83
CA GLY A 361 -0.41 24.36 16.39
C GLY A 361 -0.85 25.26 17.55
N LYS A 362 -2.13 25.12 17.94
CA LYS A 362 -2.76 25.85 19.05
C LYS A 362 -3.64 24.94 19.89
N GLY A 363 -3.35 24.86 21.20
CA GLY A 363 -4.15 24.09 22.12
C GLY A 363 -5.63 24.49 22.18
N GLY A 364 -6.52 23.50 22.34
CA GLY A 364 -7.95 23.73 22.53
C GLY A 364 -8.68 24.39 21.34
N THR A 365 -8.18 24.21 20.12
CA THR A 365 -8.67 24.96 18.95
C THR A 365 -9.35 24.03 17.94
N LYS A 366 -10.59 24.35 17.57
CA LYS A 366 -11.34 23.65 16.51
C LYS A 366 -10.78 23.99 15.13
N ILE A 367 -11.06 23.15 14.15
CA ILE A 367 -10.55 23.30 12.79
C ILE A 367 -10.92 24.65 12.16
N ALA A 368 -12.12 25.15 12.38
CA ALA A 368 -12.59 26.43 11.83
C ALA A 368 -11.71 27.63 12.23
N ASP A 369 -11.03 27.54 13.37
CA ASP A 369 -10.13 28.59 13.87
C ASP A 369 -8.65 28.35 13.50
N LEU A 370 -8.38 27.32 12.69
CA LEU A 370 -7.05 26.93 12.18
C LEU A 370 -6.92 27.04 10.66
N VAL A 371 -8.02 27.21 9.92
CA VAL A 371 -8.02 27.34 8.46
C VAL A 371 -7.74 28.76 8.02
N LYS A 372 -7.43 28.95 6.72
CA LYS A 372 -7.16 30.26 6.10
C LYS A 372 -8.26 31.27 6.42
N GLY A 373 -7.85 32.49 6.74
CA GLY A 373 -8.74 33.55 7.20
C GLY A 373 -8.89 33.64 8.73
N SER A 374 -8.56 32.59 9.47
CA SER A 374 -8.49 32.67 10.94
C SER A 374 -7.25 33.45 11.39
N THR A 375 -7.35 34.10 12.56
CA THR A 375 -6.23 34.86 13.13
C THR A 375 -4.99 33.98 13.31
N TRP A 376 -5.17 32.74 13.79
CA TRP A 376 -4.04 31.85 14.05
C TRP A 376 -3.34 31.40 12.76
N TYR A 377 -4.07 31.05 11.72
CA TYR A 377 -3.49 30.76 10.41
C TYR A 377 -2.69 31.95 9.86
N ASN A 378 -3.31 33.12 9.86
CA ASN A 378 -2.70 34.32 9.27
C ASN A 378 -1.46 34.81 10.04
N THR A 379 -1.39 34.59 11.34
CA THR A 379 -0.27 35.06 12.18
C THR A 379 0.77 33.99 12.48
N GLN A 380 0.36 32.77 12.82
CA GLN A 380 1.30 31.75 13.28
C GLN A 380 1.66 30.76 12.16
N PHE A 381 0.67 30.20 11.43
CA PHE A 381 0.97 29.27 10.35
C PHE A 381 1.80 29.95 9.26
N LEU A 382 1.37 31.12 8.78
CA LEU A 382 2.16 31.91 7.81
C LEU A 382 3.46 32.44 8.41
N GLY A 383 3.51 32.80 9.69
CA GLY A 383 4.72 33.21 10.39
C GLY A 383 5.79 32.12 10.38
N HIS A 384 5.41 30.88 10.63
CA HIS A 384 6.32 29.72 10.56
C HIS A 384 6.86 29.49 9.14
N ILE A 385 6.01 29.61 8.12
CA ILE A 385 6.43 29.46 6.71
C ILE A 385 7.43 30.56 6.33
N ASN A 386 7.09 31.82 6.59
CA ASN A 386 7.93 32.98 6.28
C ASN A 386 9.28 32.90 7.03
N GLY A 387 9.25 32.58 8.31
CA GLY A 387 10.46 32.46 9.14
C GLY A 387 11.38 31.33 8.69
N ALA A 388 10.83 30.15 8.43
CA ALA A 388 11.61 29.02 7.95
C ALA A 388 12.23 29.28 6.57
N ASN A 389 11.48 29.89 5.66
CA ASN A 389 11.98 30.26 4.32
C ASN A 389 13.04 31.38 4.39
N ALA A 390 12.88 32.36 5.28
CA ALA A 390 13.87 33.43 5.47
C ALA A 390 15.22 32.90 5.99
N LEU A 391 15.19 31.90 6.88
CA LEU A 391 16.40 31.25 7.41
C LEU A 391 17.02 30.28 6.39
N ASN A 392 16.22 29.68 5.54
CA ASN A 392 16.64 28.66 4.57
C ASN A 392 16.07 28.98 3.18
N PRO A 393 16.61 30.00 2.49
CA PRO A 393 16.14 30.37 1.15
C PRO A 393 16.23 29.17 0.19
N GLY A 394 15.12 28.89 -0.52
CA GLY A 394 15.02 27.75 -1.43
C GLY A 394 14.65 26.43 -0.75
N ALA A 395 14.41 26.42 0.56
CA ALA A 395 13.85 25.25 1.25
C ALA A 395 12.39 25.02 0.82
N ALA A 396 11.99 23.75 0.74
CA ALA A 396 10.63 23.37 0.39
C ALA A 396 9.91 22.73 1.57
N VAL A 397 8.64 23.12 1.78
CA VAL A 397 7.74 22.44 2.72
C VAL A 397 7.14 21.23 2.00
N HIS A 398 7.43 20.02 2.47
CA HIS A 398 6.99 18.79 1.81
C HIS A 398 5.76 18.18 2.47
N VAL A 399 5.71 18.24 3.80
CA VAL A 399 4.63 17.61 4.57
C VAL A 399 4.15 18.52 5.69
N ILE A 400 2.85 18.40 5.98
CA ILE A 400 2.19 18.98 7.15
C ILE A 400 1.71 17.82 8.02
N PRO A 401 2.46 17.41 9.07
CA PRO A 401 1.92 16.58 10.14
C PRO A 401 0.70 17.25 10.78
N TRP A 402 -0.46 16.58 10.69
CA TRP A 402 -1.74 17.10 11.17
C TRP A 402 -2.21 16.34 12.40
N ALA A 403 -2.34 17.01 13.54
CA ALA A 403 -2.86 16.44 14.78
C ALA A 403 -3.94 17.36 15.38
N GLN A 404 -5.19 17.11 14.97
CA GLN A 404 -6.36 17.92 15.37
C GLN A 404 -7.64 17.10 15.20
N GLY A 405 -8.69 17.41 15.98
CA GLY A 405 -10.02 16.82 15.85
C GLY A 405 -10.75 16.69 17.20
N GLU A 406 -10.03 16.67 18.31
CA GLU A 406 -10.60 16.47 19.64
C GLU A 406 -11.51 17.62 20.05
N THR A 407 -11.06 18.87 19.84
CA THR A 407 -11.84 20.06 20.17
C THR A 407 -13.11 20.14 19.33
N ASP A 408 -13.09 19.66 18.09
CA ASP A 408 -14.28 19.61 17.24
C ASP A 408 -15.35 18.64 17.75
N LEU A 409 -14.94 17.61 18.49
CA LEU A 409 -15.83 16.66 19.17
C LEU A 409 -16.37 17.20 20.49
N ASP A 410 -15.72 18.22 21.07
CA ASP A 410 -16.17 18.89 22.30
C ASP A 410 -17.14 20.05 22.05
N GLN A 411 -17.38 20.43 20.80
CA GLN A 411 -18.38 21.43 20.46
C GLN A 411 -19.80 20.90 20.72
N SER A 412 -20.73 21.80 20.93
CA SER A 412 -22.16 21.47 21.06
C SER A 412 -22.99 22.27 20.03
N PRO A 413 -23.45 21.64 18.97
CA PRO A 413 -23.21 20.24 18.56
C PRO A 413 -21.75 20.03 18.07
N PRO A 414 -21.25 18.79 18.07
CA PRO A 414 -19.95 18.45 17.48
C PRO A 414 -19.89 18.80 16.01
N THR A 415 -18.71 19.17 15.52
CA THR A 415 -18.48 19.42 14.09
C THR A 415 -18.91 18.20 13.28
N THR A 416 -19.70 18.42 12.23
CA THR A 416 -20.20 17.33 11.41
C THR A 416 -19.08 16.72 10.54
N TYR A 417 -19.25 15.47 10.13
CA TYR A 417 -18.34 14.79 9.20
C TYR A 417 -18.07 15.63 7.93
N ALA A 418 -19.12 16.11 7.28
CA ALA A 418 -19.01 16.88 6.04
C ALA A 418 -18.29 18.22 6.24
N ALA A 419 -18.59 18.92 7.31
CA ALA A 419 -17.96 20.21 7.61
C ALA A 419 -16.46 20.03 7.92
N TYR A 420 -16.09 19.07 8.78
CA TYR A 420 -14.70 18.81 9.12
C TYR A 420 -13.90 18.38 7.88
N ARG A 421 -14.44 17.40 7.13
CA ARG A 421 -13.82 16.90 5.91
C ARG A 421 -13.55 18.03 4.90
N GLY A 422 -14.56 18.85 4.63
CA GLY A 422 -14.44 19.97 3.68
C GLY A 422 -13.44 21.02 4.13
N MET A 423 -13.44 21.40 5.42
CA MET A 423 -12.48 22.37 5.96
C MET A 423 -11.05 21.84 5.92
N LEU A 424 -10.83 20.58 6.22
CA LEU A 424 -9.48 19.98 6.19
C LEU A 424 -8.96 19.82 4.75
N GLU A 425 -9.83 19.45 3.82
CA GLU A 425 -9.47 19.38 2.39
C GLU A 425 -9.11 20.75 1.84
N GLN A 426 -9.93 21.77 2.14
CA GLN A 426 -9.66 23.15 1.73
C GLN A 426 -8.41 23.73 2.40
N PHE A 427 -8.16 23.41 3.66
CA PHE A 427 -6.91 23.79 4.34
C PHE A 427 -5.67 23.32 3.58
N GLN A 428 -5.64 22.09 3.08
CA GLN A 428 -4.50 21.60 2.31
C GLN A 428 -4.29 22.40 1.01
N VAL A 429 -5.37 22.72 0.30
CA VAL A 429 -5.31 23.54 -0.93
C VAL A 429 -4.76 24.94 -0.63
N ASP A 430 -5.29 25.59 0.40
CA ASP A 430 -4.88 26.93 0.80
C ASP A 430 -3.44 26.96 1.32
N ALA A 431 -3.08 26.01 2.17
CA ALA A 431 -1.74 25.88 2.73
C ALA A 431 -0.69 25.65 1.63
N GLU A 432 -0.97 24.75 0.68
CA GLU A 432 -0.06 24.52 -0.45
C GLU A 432 0.11 25.78 -1.33
N ALA A 433 -0.98 26.51 -1.58
CA ALA A 433 -0.91 27.76 -2.35
C ALA A 433 -0.07 28.82 -1.64
N ASP A 434 -0.26 29.03 -0.35
CA ASP A 434 0.48 30.02 0.45
C ASP A 434 1.96 29.60 0.63
N ILE A 435 2.23 28.32 0.85
CA ILE A 435 3.59 27.78 0.90
C ILE A 435 4.32 28.02 -0.41
N LYS A 436 3.70 27.71 -1.54
CA LYS A 436 4.28 27.93 -2.87
C LYS A 436 4.53 29.40 -3.18
N ALA A 437 3.65 30.28 -2.72
CA ALA A 437 3.82 31.73 -2.88
C ALA A 437 5.05 32.24 -2.12
N VAL A 438 5.38 31.67 -0.97
CA VAL A 438 6.54 32.07 -0.15
C VAL A 438 7.84 31.39 -0.60
N SER A 439 7.81 30.07 -0.81
CA SER A 439 9.01 29.27 -1.09
C SER A 439 9.40 29.23 -2.57
N GLY A 440 8.45 29.50 -3.47
CA GLY A 440 8.64 29.31 -4.91
C GLY A 440 8.66 27.83 -5.35
N GLN A 441 8.44 26.88 -4.45
CA GLN A 441 8.45 25.45 -4.78
C GLN A 441 7.34 25.06 -5.76
N THR A 442 7.63 24.10 -6.63
CA THR A 442 6.64 23.49 -7.54
C THR A 442 6.08 22.18 -7.00
N SER A 443 6.85 21.50 -6.15
CA SER A 443 6.44 20.21 -5.56
C SER A 443 5.18 20.35 -4.70
N PRO A 444 4.38 19.27 -4.60
CA PRO A 444 3.17 19.26 -3.78
C PRO A 444 3.50 19.30 -2.29
N VAL A 445 2.49 19.68 -1.50
CA VAL A 445 2.52 19.64 -0.03
C VAL A 445 1.54 18.56 0.43
N HIS A 446 2.02 17.58 1.16
CA HIS A 446 1.22 16.47 1.66
C HIS A 446 0.79 16.69 3.11
N VAL A 447 -0.38 16.18 3.49
CA VAL A 447 -0.84 16.13 4.88
C VAL A 447 -0.60 14.72 5.43
N LEU A 448 0.19 14.62 6.49
CA LEU A 448 0.40 13.39 7.24
C LEU A 448 -0.58 13.38 8.43
N SER A 449 -1.74 12.78 8.22
CA SER A 449 -2.79 12.77 9.23
C SER A 449 -2.63 11.61 10.19
N TYR A 450 -2.75 11.87 11.48
CA TYR A 450 -3.14 10.82 12.40
C TYR A 450 -4.67 10.62 12.29
N GLN A 451 -5.22 9.59 12.95
CA GLN A 451 -6.66 9.49 13.16
C GLN A 451 -6.98 9.65 14.64
N THR A 452 -7.82 10.64 14.97
CA THR A 452 -8.26 10.82 16.36
C THR A 452 -9.06 9.64 16.86
N SER A 453 -8.80 9.22 18.08
CA SER A 453 -9.58 8.20 18.78
C SER A 453 -10.44 8.80 19.90
N TYR A 454 -10.28 10.11 20.17
CA TYR A 454 -11.00 10.80 21.21
C TYR A 454 -12.50 10.81 20.92
N LYS A 455 -13.30 10.42 21.90
CA LYS A 455 -14.76 10.38 21.82
C LYS A 455 -15.34 9.68 20.57
N ALA A 456 -14.56 8.89 19.83
CA ALA A 456 -15.05 8.21 18.63
C ALA A 456 -16.27 7.30 18.89
N ARG A 457 -16.43 6.83 20.12
CA ARG A 457 -17.61 6.07 20.57
C ARG A 457 -18.89 6.91 20.60
N THR A 458 -18.81 8.17 20.95
CA THR A 458 -19.96 9.08 21.04
C THR A 458 -20.20 9.85 19.75
N SER A 459 -19.13 10.16 19.02
CA SER A 459 -19.19 10.77 17.70
C SER A 459 -17.99 10.31 16.87
N SER A 460 -18.27 9.57 15.81
CA SER A 460 -17.25 9.09 14.87
C SER A 460 -16.94 10.08 13.73
N ASN A 461 -17.60 11.23 13.70
CA ASN A 461 -17.55 12.18 12.58
C ASN A 461 -16.13 12.51 12.13
N ILE A 462 -15.26 12.87 13.08
CA ILE A 462 -13.92 13.36 12.78
C ILE A 462 -13.01 12.20 12.35
N ALA A 463 -13.03 11.10 13.10
CA ALA A 463 -12.22 9.92 12.77
C ALA A 463 -12.55 9.37 11.36
N LEU A 464 -13.84 9.30 11.01
CA LEU A 464 -14.28 8.86 9.68
C LEU A 464 -13.95 9.88 8.59
N ALA A 465 -14.01 11.18 8.86
CA ALA A 465 -13.63 12.22 7.91
C ALA A 465 -12.13 12.18 7.59
N GLN A 466 -11.27 11.97 8.60
CA GLN A 466 -9.83 11.80 8.44
C GLN A 466 -9.50 10.55 7.60
N LEU A 467 -10.15 9.42 7.87
CA LEU A 467 -9.97 8.21 7.06
C LEU A 467 -10.40 8.42 5.61
N ASP A 468 -11.56 9.03 5.39
CA ASP A 468 -12.10 9.26 4.04
C ASP A 468 -11.19 10.14 3.18
N LEU A 469 -10.62 11.21 3.75
CA LEU A 469 -9.65 12.04 3.06
C LEU A 469 -8.40 11.23 2.68
N CYS A 470 -7.87 10.43 3.60
CA CYS A 470 -6.69 9.60 3.34
C CYS A 470 -6.95 8.46 2.32
N GLN A 471 -8.21 8.06 2.15
CA GLN A 471 -8.60 7.09 1.13
C GLN A 471 -8.81 7.70 -0.26
N LYS A 472 -9.23 8.96 -0.34
CA LYS A 472 -9.75 9.57 -1.57
C LYS A 472 -8.88 10.69 -2.13
N ASN A 473 -8.10 11.38 -1.29
CA ASN A 473 -7.26 12.49 -1.73
C ASN A 473 -5.77 12.07 -1.72
N PRO A 474 -5.08 12.06 -2.87
CA PRO A 474 -3.71 11.57 -2.96
C PRO A 474 -2.66 12.41 -2.21
N LYS A 475 -3.05 13.56 -1.67
CA LYS A 475 -2.19 14.40 -0.83
C LYS A 475 -2.39 14.16 0.67
N PHE A 476 -3.34 13.29 1.06
CA PHE A 476 -3.60 12.93 2.45
C PHE A 476 -3.14 11.51 2.74
N HIS A 477 -2.37 11.33 3.80
CA HIS A 477 -1.82 10.02 4.17
C HIS A 477 -2.09 9.74 5.64
N LEU A 478 -2.82 8.66 5.91
CA LEU A 478 -3.03 8.20 7.28
C LEU A 478 -1.74 7.56 7.79
N THR A 479 -1.21 8.09 8.88
CA THR A 479 0.02 7.55 9.50
C THR A 479 -0.30 6.47 10.53
N THR A 480 -1.24 6.74 11.43
CA THR A 480 -1.73 5.79 12.42
C THR A 480 -2.98 6.33 13.13
N PRO A 481 -3.90 5.47 13.63
CA PRO A 481 -4.85 5.88 14.66
C PRO A 481 -4.15 6.01 16.01
N CYS A 482 -4.69 6.83 16.91
CA CYS A 482 -4.03 7.10 18.21
C CYS A 482 -4.26 6.04 19.28
N TYR A 483 -5.28 5.17 19.18
CA TYR A 483 -5.76 4.36 20.31
C TYR A 483 -4.73 3.37 20.91
N HIS A 484 -3.67 3.06 20.19
CA HIS A 484 -2.61 2.15 20.67
C HIS A 484 -1.40 2.88 21.26
N LEU A 485 -1.36 4.20 21.14
CA LEU A 485 -0.29 5.02 21.71
C LEU A 485 -0.53 5.26 23.20
N PRO A 486 0.52 5.48 24.02
CA PRO A 486 0.34 5.76 25.43
C PRO A 486 -0.22 7.17 25.66
N PHE A 487 -1.42 7.21 26.25
CA PHE A 487 -2.09 8.44 26.65
C PHE A 487 -1.69 8.89 28.05
N TYR A 488 -1.76 10.19 28.28
CA TYR A 488 -1.71 10.80 29.60
C TYR A 488 -3.00 10.49 30.38
N THR A 489 -2.98 10.75 31.68
CA THR A 489 -4.11 10.42 32.58
C THR A 489 -5.41 11.14 32.26
N ASP A 490 -5.37 12.23 31.49
CA ASP A 490 -6.54 12.96 31.04
C ASP A 490 -7.32 12.26 29.90
N GLY A 491 -6.75 11.20 29.32
CA GLY A 491 -7.38 10.42 28.26
C GLY A 491 -7.53 11.13 26.92
N THR A 492 -6.96 12.32 26.78
CA THR A 492 -7.01 13.14 25.56
C THR A 492 -5.63 13.28 24.94
N HIS A 493 -4.64 13.59 25.75
CA HIS A 493 -3.29 13.88 25.30
C HIS A 493 -2.39 12.65 25.41
N LEU A 494 -1.32 12.64 24.63
CA LEU A 494 -0.33 11.59 24.66
C LEU A 494 0.73 11.88 25.74
N THR A 495 1.42 10.83 26.19
CA THR A 495 2.66 11.01 26.95
C THR A 495 3.80 11.45 26.02
N ASN A 496 4.95 11.85 26.58
CA ASN A 496 6.16 12.12 25.81
C ASN A 496 6.57 10.94 24.91
N VAL A 497 6.47 9.70 25.40
CA VAL A 497 6.68 8.48 24.60
C VAL A 497 5.66 8.40 23.46
N GLY A 498 4.41 8.73 23.73
CA GLY A 498 3.34 8.71 22.75
C GLY A 498 3.56 9.69 21.60
N TYR A 499 3.96 10.93 21.90
CA TYR A 499 4.28 11.92 20.85
C TYR A 499 5.49 11.52 20.01
N LYS A 500 6.56 11.04 20.63
CA LYS A 500 7.73 10.58 19.90
C LYS A 500 7.41 9.37 19.02
N TRP A 501 6.56 8.47 19.50
CA TRP A 501 6.09 7.31 18.74
C TRP A 501 5.16 7.70 17.59
N LEU A 502 4.23 8.66 17.81
CA LEU A 502 3.44 9.27 16.73
C LEU A 502 4.34 9.88 15.65
N GLY A 503 5.38 10.62 16.09
CA GLY A 503 6.39 11.16 15.19
C GLY A 503 7.09 10.09 14.36
N ALA A 504 7.38 8.92 14.93
CA ALA A 504 7.98 7.82 14.17
C ALA A 504 7.08 7.29 13.05
N TYR A 505 5.77 7.19 13.27
CA TYR A 505 4.81 6.86 12.21
C TYR A 505 4.78 7.93 11.11
N MET A 506 4.81 9.21 11.49
CA MET A 506 4.90 10.33 10.54
C MET A 506 6.23 10.32 9.79
N GLY A 507 7.35 9.99 10.45
CA GLY A 507 8.67 9.83 9.86
C GLY A 507 8.73 8.69 8.83
N ARG A 508 8.07 7.58 9.09
CA ARG A 508 7.91 6.49 8.12
C ARG A 508 7.14 6.94 6.87
N ALA A 509 6.08 7.71 7.06
CA ALA A 509 5.31 8.26 5.94
C ALA A 509 6.12 9.31 5.15
N TYR A 510 6.88 10.16 5.81
CA TYR A 510 7.81 11.08 5.18
C TYR A 510 8.85 10.33 4.34
N LYS A 511 9.47 9.29 4.90
CA LYS A 511 10.46 8.46 4.21
C LYS A 511 9.88 7.82 2.94
N ALA A 512 8.66 7.29 3.02
CA ALA A 512 7.98 6.69 1.87
C ALA A 512 7.81 7.71 0.72
N LEU A 513 7.40 8.94 1.02
CA LEU A 513 7.23 10.00 0.02
C LEU A 513 8.57 10.50 -0.55
N MET A 514 9.52 10.81 0.33
CA MET A 514 10.74 11.52 -0.05
C MET A 514 11.80 10.60 -0.66
N PHE A 515 11.99 9.42 -0.08
CA PHE A 515 13.07 8.51 -0.46
C PHE A 515 12.58 7.38 -1.35
N ASP A 516 11.49 6.73 -1.00
CA ASP A 516 10.96 5.60 -1.78
C ASP A 516 10.16 6.05 -3.01
N GLY A 517 9.59 7.26 -2.99
CA GLY A 517 8.70 7.75 -4.04
C GLY A 517 7.40 6.95 -4.15
N VAL A 518 6.89 6.48 -3.01
CA VAL A 518 5.65 5.71 -2.92
C VAL A 518 4.65 6.36 -1.97
N ASN A 519 3.38 6.03 -2.15
CA ASN A 519 2.35 6.48 -1.21
C ASN A 519 2.51 5.76 0.13
N PRO A 520 2.53 6.49 1.26
CA PRO A 520 2.49 5.90 2.59
C PRO A 520 1.30 4.95 2.72
N GLN A 521 1.54 3.78 3.32
CA GLN A 521 0.55 2.73 3.45
C GLN A 521 0.03 2.60 4.88
N PHE A 522 -1.24 2.22 5.00
CA PHE A 522 -1.90 1.88 6.25
C PHE A 522 -2.85 0.68 6.02
N ILE A 523 -3.34 0.05 7.07
CA ILE A 523 -4.39 -0.96 6.93
C ILE A 523 -5.66 -0.26 6.45
N ASN A 524 -5.97 -0.43 5.16
CA ASN A 524 -7.08 0.28 4.52
C ASN A 524 -8.27 -0.66 4.34
N PRO A 525 -9.41 -0.44 5.04
CA PRO A 525 -10.63 -1.21 4.83
C PRO A 525 -11.20 -0.93 3.44
N VAL A 526 -11.46 -2.00 2.66
CA VAL A 526 -11.85 -1.89 1.24
C VAL A 526 -13.32 -2.22 1.04
N SER A 527 -13.76 -3.36 1.57
CA SER A 527 -15.12 -3.85 1.35
C SER A 527 -15.56 -4.79 2.46
N ALA A 528 -16.86 -4.95 2.60
CA ALA A 528 -17.47 -5.92 3.48
C ALA A 528 -18.57 -6.69 2.72
N THR A 529 -18.47 -8.00 2.66
CA THR A 529 -19.42 -8.88 1.96
C THR A 529 -20.01 -9.89 2.91
N LEU A 530 -21.31 -10.18 2.76
CA LEU A 530 -22.06 -11.09 3.61
C LEU A 530 -22.66 -12.23 2.78
N ARG A 531 -22.43 -13.46 3.24
CA ARG A 531 -23.09 -14.66 2.73
C ARG A 531 -23.66 -15.47 3.90
N GLY A 532 -24.99 -15.56 3.97
CA GLY A 532 -25.66 -16.17 5.12
C GLY A 532 -25.28 -15.48 6.44
N THR A 533 -24.57 -16.17 7.32
CA THR A 533 -24.06 -15.67 8.60
C THR A 533 -22.56 -15.32 8.57
N THR A 534 -21.90 -15.48 7.44
CA THR A 534 -20.46 -15.19 7.30
C THR A 534 -20.26 -13.83 6.66
N LEU A 535 -19.69 -12.89 7.41
CA LEU A 535 -19.28 -11.58 6.96
C LEU A 535 -17.77 -11.57 6.73
N THR A 536 -17.33 -11.19 5.53
CA THR A 536 -15.92 -11.06 5.18
C THR A 536 -15.57 -9.58 4.97
N VAL A 537 -14.61 -9.08 5.73
CA VAL A 537 -14.06 -7.72 5.58
C VAL A 537 -12.69 -7.82 4.91
N LYS A 538 -12.53 -7.15 3.78
CA LYS A 538 -11.29 -7.11 2.98
C LYS A 538 -10.53 -5.82 3.25
N PHE A 539 -9.20 -5.94 3.32
CA PHE A 539 -8.29 -4.82 3.56
C PHE A 539 -7.16 -4.78 2.51
N LYS A 540 -6.60 -3.58 2.29
CA LYS A 540 -5.22 -3.44 1.80
C LYS A 540 -4.32 -3.36 3.02
N VAL A 541 -3.29 -4.19 3.08
CA VAL A 541 -2.47 -4.38 4.27
C VAL A 541 -1.01 -4.08 3.94
N PRO A 542 -0.31 -3.21 4.70
CA PRO A 542 1.11 -2.91 4.47
C PRO A 542 2.02 -4.13 4.63
N TRP A 543 1.79 -4.95 5.65
CA TRP A 543 2.53 -6.18 5.93
C TRP A 543 1.59 -7.34 6.22
N LEU A 544 1.58 -8.32 5.33
CA LEU A 544 0.79 -9.53 5.47
C LEU A 544 1.45 -10.54 6.44
N PRO A 545 0.64 -11.37 7.09
CA PRO A 545 -0.82 -11.33 7.19
C PRO A 545 -1.31 -10.32 8.24
N LEU A 546 -2.60 -10.00 8.23
CA LEU A 546 -3.27 -9.38 9.38
C LEU A 546 -3.17 -10.28 10.62
N LYS A 547 -3.29 -9.68 11.80
CA LYS A 547 -3.32 -10.38 13.09
C LYS A 547 -4.35 -9.77 14.04
N LEU A 548 -5.06 -10.63 14.74
CA LEU A 548 -5.82 -10.26 15.94
C LEU A 548 -4.87 -10.37 17.15
N ASP A 549 -4.37 -9.24 17.60
CA ASP A 549 -3.39 -9.16 18.68
C ASP A 549 -4.04 -8.69 19.99
N ARG A 550 -4.17 -9.59 20.92
CA ARG A 550 -4.73 -9.35 22.26
C ARG A 550 -3.65 -9.36 23.35
N THR A 551 -2.39 -9.43 22.96
CA THR A 551 -1.24 -9.49 23.88
C THR A 551 -0.48 -8.17 23.96
N THR A 552 -0.25 -7.52 22.80
CA THR A 552 0.42 -6.20 22.74
C THR A 552 -0.58 -5.05 22.62
N LEU A 553 -1.78 -5.33 22.09
CA LEU A 553 -2.92 -4.41 22.12
C LEU A 553 -3.88 -4.81 23.24
N ALA A 554 -4.43 -3.85 23.96
CA ALA A 554 -5.37 -4.11 25.04
C ALA A 554 -6.59 -4.89 24.51
N PRO A 555 -6.96 -6.02 25.13
CA PRO A 555 -8.07 -6.84 24.70
C PRO A 555 -9.39 -6.04 24.64
N THR A 556 -10.08 -6.13 23.53
CA THR A 556 -11.35 -5.43 23.29
C THR A 556 -12.43 -6.47 22.94
N THR A 557 -13.69 -6.20 23.32
CA THR A 557 -14.83 -7.03 22.94
C THR A 557 -14.88 -7.17 21.42
N ASP A 558 -15.11 -8.38 20.92
CA ASP A 558 -15.16 -8.74 19.51
C ASP A 558 -13.97 -8.18 18.70
N ASN A 559 -12.80 -8.07 19.35
CA ASN A 559 -11.58 -7.48 18.80
C ASN A 559 -11.78 -6.06 18.22
N GLY A 560 -12.82 -5.34 18.66
CA GLY A 560 -13.17 -3.99 18.18
C GLY A 560 -14.18 -3.96 17.05
N PHE A 561 -14.65 -5.09 16.54
CA PHE A 561 -15.69 -5.17 15.52
C PHE A 561 -17.09 -5.11 16.12
N LYS A 562 -18.00 -4.49 15.38
CA LYS A 562 -19.45 -4.53 15.65
C LYS A 562 -20.20 -4.58 14.33
N VAL A 563 -21.19 -5.43 14.27
CA VAL A 563 -22.11 -5.52 13.14
C VAL A 563 -23.47 -4.99 13.56
N VAL A 564 -24.04 -4.14 12.74
CA VAL A 564 -25.34 -3.51 13.00
C VAL A 564 -26.22 -3.69 11.77
N ASP A 565 -27.45 -4.16 11.95
CA ASP A 565 -28.47 -4.28 10.92
C ASP A 565 -29.68 -3.38 11.19
N ALA A 566 -30.77 -3.59 10.46
CA ALA A 566 -32.00 -2.80 10.64
C ALA A 566 -32.63 -2.96 12.04
N ASN A 567 -32.34 -4.05 12.75
CA ASN A 567 -32.86 -4.34 14.08
C ASN A 567 -31.87 -4.02 15.21
N GLY A 568 -30.69 -3.54 14.89
CA GLY A 568 -29.66 -3.20 15.86
C GLY A 568 -28.40 -4.08 15.78
N ALA A 569 -27.74 -4.30 16.92
CA ALA A 569 -26.49 -5.05 16.95
C ALA A 569 -26.72 -6.56 16.71
N VAL A 570 -25.96 -7.12 15.76
CA VAL A 570 -25.93 -8.57 15.49
C VAL A 570 -24.76 -9.19 16.24
N ALA A 571 -25.03 -10.22 17.04
CA ALA A 571 -23.99 -10.86 17.85
C ALA A 571 -22.96 -11.60 17.00
N ILE A 572 -21.69 -11.40 17.33
CA ILE A 572 -20.55 -12.09 16.73
C ILE A 572 -20.26 -13.36 17.55
N THR A 573 -20.20 -14.51 16.90
CA THR A 573 -19.93 -15.81 17.54
C THR A 573 -18.55 -16.36 17.25
N GLY A 574 -17.87 -15.83 16.23
CA GLY A 574 -16.53 -16.25 15.86
C GLY A 574 -15.84 -15.24 14.96
N MET A 575 -14.51 -15.30 14.95
CA MET A 575 -13.69 -14.44 14.09
C MET A 575 -12.39 -15.14 13.72
N ALA A 576 -12.02 -15.07 12.46
CA ALA A 576 -10.75 -15.58 11.95
C ALA A 576 -10.11 -14.56 11.01
N VAL A 577 -8.78 -14.59 10.93
CA VAL A 577 -8.00 -13.82 9.96
C VAL A 577 -7.47 -14.77 8.91
N ASP A 578 -7.64 -14.40 7.64
CA ASP A 578 -7.02 -15.06 6.51
C ASP A 578 -6.33 -14.01 5.64
N ASN A 579 -5.02 -13.98 5.74
CA ASN A 579 -4.11 -13.08 5.03
C ASN A 579 -4.50 -11.59 5.17
N ASP A 580 -5.29 -11.03 4.26
CA ASP A 580 -5.75 -9.64 4.22
C ASP A 580 -7.27 -9.50 4.46
N THR A 581 -7.90 -10.55 4.95
CA THR A 581 -9.33 -10.57 5.27
C THR A 581 -9.58 -10.94 6.73
N VAL A 582 -10.67 -10.41 7.26
CA VAL A 582 -11.26 -10.83 8.53
C VAL A 582 -12.61 -11.46 8.24
N GLN A 583 -12.76 -12.75 8.59
CA GLN A 583 -14.02 -13.47 8.53
C GLN A 583 -14.70 -13.39 9.89
N ILE A 584 -15.94 -12.93 9.92
CA ILE A 584 -16.76 -12.76 11.12
C ILE A 584 -17.96 -13.68 10.99
N THR A 585 -18.12 -14.60 11.95
CA THR A 585 -19.31 -15.46 12.04
C THR A 585 -20.35 -14.79 12.94
N LEU A 586 -21.56 -14.65 12.43
CA LEU A 586 -22.69 -14.02 13.12
C LEU A 586 -23.65 -15.09 13.68
N ALA A 587 -24.29 -14.77 14.79
CA ALA A 587 -25.28 -15.66 15.43
C ALA A 587 -26.53 -15.88 14.55
N ALA A 588 -26.88 -14.89 13.73
CA ALA A 588 -27.99 -14.95 12.79
C ALA A 588 -27.67 -14.15 11.52
N ALA A 589 -28.35 -14.46 10.43
CA ALA A 589 -28.22 -13.68 9.20
C ALA A 589 -28.81 -12.27 9.43
N PRO A 590 -28.02 -11.19 9.22
CA PRO A 590 -28.51 -9.82 9.37
C PRO A 590 -29.67 -9.51 8.44
N THR A 591 -30.51 -8.56 8.80
CA THR A 591 -31.67 -8.13 8.02
C THR A 591 -31.54 -6.67 7.55
N GLY A 592 -32.07 -6.35 6.37
CA GLY A 592 -32.05 -5.00 5.83
C GLY A 592 -30.64 -4.44 5.63
N THR A 593 -30.50 -3.13 5.71
CA THR A 593 -29.20 -2.43 5.60
C THR A 593 -28.30 -2.85 6.76
N THR A 594 -27.11 -3.34 6.41
CA THR A 594 -26.15 -3.85 7.38
C THR A 594 -24.84 -3.07 7.28
N THR A 595 -24.24 -2.74 8.41
CA THR A 595 -22.93 -2.09 8.50
C THR A 595 -22.00 -2.87 9.41
N VAL A 596 -20.71 -2.89 9.08
CA VAL A 596 -19.65 -3.32 9.97
C VAL A 596 -18.84 -2.11 10.41
N ARG A 597 -18.57 -2.03 11.70
CA ARG A 597 -17.85 -0.94 12.36
C ARG A 597 -16.63 -1.52 13.07
N TYR A 598 -15.57 -0.73 13.15
CA TYR A 598 -14.36 -1.15 13.87
C TYR A 598 -13.82 0.00 14.70
N GLY A 599 -13.50 -0.28 15.96
CA GLY A 599 -12.90 0.65 16.91
C GLY A 599 -13.79 1.84 17.29
N LEU A 600 -15.05 1.85 16.93
CA LEU A 600 -15.98 2.96 17.15
C LEU A 600 -16.91 2.77 18.36
N ASP A 601 -16.97 1.57 18.93
CA ASP A 601 -18.00 1.23 19.91
C ASP A 601 -17.44 0.86 21.29
N TYR A 602 -16.16 0.59 21.40
CA TYR A 602 -15.52 0.00 22.59
C TYR A 602 -14.49 0.93 23.26
N LEU A 603 -14.52 2.21 22.96
CA LEU A 603 -13.63 3.19 23.56
C LEU A 603 -14.03 3.44 25.02
N GLY A 604 -13.14 3.14 25.96
CA GLY A 604 -13.29 3.54 27.35
C GLY A 604 -13.08 5.06 27.53
N THR A 605 -13.45 5.59 28.66
CA THR A 605 -13.01 6.90 29.12
C THR A 605 -11.52 6.81 29.43
N GLY A 606 -10.69 7.56 28.70
CA GLY A 606 -9.25 7.44 28.84
C GLY A 606 -8.70 6.33 27.96
N LEU A 607 -8.45 6.74 26.75
CA LEU A 607 -7.85 5.88 25.73
C LEU A 607 -6.39 5.69 26.07
N ASN A 608 -6.01 4.53 26.52
CA ASN A 608 -4.65 4.08 26.48
C ASN A 608 -4.63 2.57 26.26
N ILE A 609 -3.49 2.07 25.83
CA ILE A 609 -3.27 0.65 25.56
C ILE A 609 -3.54 -0.24 26.79
N VAL A 610 -3.58 0.34 28.00
CA VAL A 610 -3.75 -0.35 29.27
C VAL A 610 -5.23 -0.42 29.69
N ASN A 611 -6.05 0.57 29.32
CA ASN A 611 -7.42 0.75 29.83
C ASN A 611 -8.54 0.32 28.84
N GLY A 612 -8.24 -0.51 27.90
CA GLY A 612 -9.18 -0.98 26.92
C GLY A 612 -8.98 -0.28 25.59
N GLY A 613 -8.35 -0.97 24.67
CA GLY A 613 -8.14 -0.51 23.31
C GLY A 613 -9.45 -0.42 22.52
N SER A 614 -9.37 0.26 21.40
CA SER A 614 -10.48 0.34 20.45
C SER A 614 -10.62 -0.93 19.63
N GLY A 615 -9.53 -1.66 19.42
CA GLY A 615 -9.52 -2.87 18.62
C GLY A 615 -8.17 -3.59 18.63
N ASN A 616 -8.17 -4.81 18.11
CA ASN A 616 -7.04 -5.73 18.18
C ASN A 616 -6.47 -6.13 16.81
N LEU A 617 -6.91 -5.48 15.72
CA LEU A 617 -6.44 -5.81 14.37
C LEU A 617 -5.21 -4.98 14.02
N ARG A 618 -4.12 -5.68 13.64
CA ARG A 618 -2.88 -5.08 13.15
C ARG A 618 -2.26 -5.88 12.02
N ASP A 619 -1.27 -5.33 11.37
CA ASP A 619 -0.45 -6.03 10.39
C ASP A 619 0.72 -6.81 11.05
N SER A 620 1.57 -7.41 10.25
CA SER A 620 2.68 -8.23 10.68
C SER A 620 4.05 -7.56 10.55
N ASP A 621 4.10 -6.24 10.37
CA ASP A 621 5.34 -5.47 10.28
C ASP A 621 6.24 -5.78 11.51
N PRO A 622 7.47 -6.27 11.30
CA PRO A 622 8.41 -6.57 12.38
C PRO A 622 9.17 -5.35 12.87
N THR A 623 9.02 -4.19 12.23
CA THR A 623 9.81 -3.00 12.49
C THR A 623 9.60 -2.50 13.92
N THR A 624 10.68 -2.11 14.57
CA THR A 624 10.68 -1.48 15.88
C THR A 624 11.47 -0.19 15.88
N ILE A 625 11.13 0.70 16.81
CA ILE A 625 11.93 1.89 17.13
C ILE A 625 12.26 1.90 18.62
N LYS A 626 13.44 2.37 18.97
CA LYS A 626 13.84 2.57 20.37
C LYS A 626 13.40 3.93 20.88
N ILE A 627 12.51 3.96 21.87
CA ILE A 627 12.04 5.17 22.55
C ILE A 627 12.28 4.98 24.04
N ALA A 628 13.03 5.90 24.68
CA ALA A 628 13.40 5.82 26.08
C ALA A 628 14.03 4.45 26.46
N ASN A 629 14.92 3.94 25.61
CA ASN A 629 15.59 2.64 25.71
C ASN A 629 14.68 1.40 25.67
N VAL A 630 13.41 1.56 25.27
CA VAL A 630 12.46 0.46 25.08
C VAL A 630 12.14 0.30 23.61
N ASP A 631 12.20 -0.92 23.10
CA ASP A 631 11.79 -1.22 21.73
C ASP A 631 10.26 -1.13 21.61
N ARG A 632 9.80 -0.25 20.71
CA ARG A 632 8.40 0.00 20.42
C ARG A 632 8.07 -0.48 19.01
N PRO A 633 7.00 -1.27 18.82
CA PRO A 633 6.64 -1.74 17.49
C PRO A 633 6.12 -0.59 16.62
N LEU A 634 6.37 -0.70 15.32
CA LEU A 634 5.83 0.19 14.28
C LEU A 634 4.89 -0.53 13.32
N TYR A 635 4.35 -1.68 13.72
CA TYR A 635 3.27 -2.30 12.95
C TYR A 635 2.10 -1.33 12.76
N SER A 636 1.42 -1.42 11.62
CA SER A 636 0.20 -0.65 11.40
C SER A 636 -0.94 -1.26 12.20
N VAL A 637 -1.67 -0.44 12.94
CA VAL A 637 -2.95 -0.83 13.56
C VAL A 637 -4.11 -0.38 12.68
N CYS A 638 -5.20 -1.16 12.70
CA CYS A 638 -6.36 -0.88 11.88
C CYS A 638 -7.05 0.42 12.32
N PRO A 639 -7.33 1.37 11.42
CA PRO A 639 -8.02 2.60 11.76
C PRO A 639 -9.48 2.36 12.15
N HIS A 640 -10.09 3.34 12.81
CA HIS A 640 -11.53 3.40 13.00
C HIS A 640 -12.22 3.49 11.65
N PHE A 641 -13.18 2.61 11.38
CA PHE A 641 -13.93 2.63 10.13
C PHE A 641 -15.38 2.16 10.29
N GLN A 642 -16.17 2.48 9.29
CA GLN A 642 -17.51 1.93 9.07
C GLN A 642 -17.68 1.62 7.58
N LEU A 643 -18.12 0.41 7.24
CA LEU A 643 -18.44 0.00 5.88
C LEU A 643 -19.88 -0.49 5.79
N ASN A 644 -20.53 -0.17 4.68
CA ASN A 644 -21.77 -0.83 4.29
C ASN A 644 -21.45 -2.25 3.81
N VAL A 645 -22.29 -3.20 4.23
CA VAL A 645 -22.13 -4.60 3.90
C VAL A 645 -22.91 -4.92 2.63
N ILE A 646 -22.22 -5.52 1.66
CA ILE A 646 -22.80 -5.97 0.39
C ILE A 646 -23.20 -7.44 0.56
N ARG A 647 -24.47 -7.78 0.31
CA ARG A 647 -24.93 -9.18 0.29
C ARG A 647 -24.54 -9.80 -1.02
N VAL A 648 -23.87 -10.93 -0.95
CA VAL A 648 -23.54 -11.75 -2.12
C VAL A 648 -24.47 -12.96 -2.13
N GLY A 649 -24.93 -13.37 -3.31
CA GLY A 649 -25.90 -14.46 -3.44
C GLY A 649 -25.43 -15.77 -2.78
N GLU A 650 -26.38 -16.54 -2.31
CA GLU A 650 -26.16 -17.87 -1.73
C GLU A 650 -25.64 -18.86 -2.77
#